data_b8078dd79efb081beaff16fded30d242
#
_entry.id   b8078dd79efb081beaff16fded30d242
#
_cell.length_a   1.000
_cell.length_b   1.000
_cell.length_c   1.000
_cell.angle_alpha   90.00
_cell.angle_beta   90.00
_cell.angle_gamma   90.00
#
_symmetry.space_group_name_H-M   'P 1'
#
loop_
_entity.id
_entity.type
_entity.pdbx_description
1 polymer ?
#
loop_
_entity_poly.entity_id
_entity_poly.type
_entity_poly.pdbx_seq_one_letter_code
_entity_poly.pdbx_strand_id
1 'polypeptide(L)'
;MRNRCILPVLSFVMLCTAARGVAGSLTCDTKSISFTDGYAGWQLLAADGERDVTRQARYESGNSAVARVDVNGHVTPIADGSTLIRIQHDGDKLEIPVRVQGAGADRPVDFKRELVPLLSRMGCNAGGCHGKASGQNGFKLSLFGFDAAFDRDAIVNEARGRRVFPAAPDFSLLLLKATGQLPHGGGKRMRRDGNEYRLFRSWIASGMPSSAPDAPHVVKLRIAPADRVLARNGQQQLAVRAEYSDGSIRDVTRQAEYASNLDVVARVDADGLVHTLQMSGEAAIMARYLGYVAVFRAMVPHGERLKEIAEFRPANYIDDLTLAKWKKLGLRPSPLADDAVFLRRVTLDLCGRLPTAAEARAFLADTAADKRAKLIDRLLDSPDYPAYFAMRWGTILRNSNLAGSTNAAYAFHNWIKDSIARNRPYDEFVRGIVAAAGEWQESPAINWYWQSRDDQLHQVTADTAQVFLGVRLQCARCHHHPYERWGQADYYGLAGFFTRLGRKSFGEPPPYFASANVTTGEKDPLTGKTPEPKYLDGPSAKFTPEQDPRHALVDWMAKPDNPFFARALVNRLWGHFLGRGLYHEVDDLRETNPPSNPELLDALAQDFTKHKFDVKHIICTIVNSRVYQLSSEPTPHNKNDRQNYARYYARRLPAEVLLDAIDQTTGTRGNFSGVGSNARAVDLPHEGFGSYFLDTFDRPRRVTGCECERSTGATLAQVLLLGNSDEIESKIAAGDGRLARLMKEKKPLGDILEELYLTAYARRPSAEELKRTLAHLEGAANKQQALEDVLWAILNTKEFMFNH
;
A
#
# COMPACT_ATOMS: atom_id res chain seq x y z
N MET A 1 72.00 -38.88 44.37
CA MET A 1 71.17 -38.70 45.56
C MET A 1 69.87 -38.08 45.06
N ARG A 2 68.73 -38.73 45.33
CA ARG A 2 67.38 -38.40 44.91
C ARG A 2 66.87 -37.23 45.74
N ASN A 3 66.28 -36.25 45.10
CA ASN A 3 65.25 -35.39 45.77
C ASN A 3 64.06 -35.18 44.87
N ARG A 4 62.93 -35.69 45.31
CA ARG A 4 61.63 -35.54 44.71
C ARG A 4 61.04 -34.16 45.12
N CYS A 5 60.65 -33.33 44.16
CA CYS A 5 59.78 -32.16 44.38
C CYS A 5 58.31 -32.55 44.13
N ILE A 6 57.54 -32.41 45.18
CA ILE A 6 56.08 -32.56 45.17
C ILE A 6 55.50 -31.20 44.72
N LEU A 7 54.72 -31.17 43.64
CA LEU A 7 53.87 -30.01 43.24
C LEU A 7 52.50 -30.14 43.91
N PRO A 8 51.94 -29.05 44.46
CA PRO A 8 50.54 -29.03 44.94
C PRO A 8 49.59 -28.78 43.74
N VAL A 9 48.57 -29.60 43.65
CA VAL A 9 47.45 -29.46 42.73
C VAL A 9 46.55 -28.31 43.26
N LEU A 10 46.54 -27.13 42.61
CA LEU A 10 45.54 -26.09 42.83
C LEU A 10 44.30 -26.45 42.04
N SER A 11 43.23 -26.82 42.76
CA SER A 11 41.88 -26.94 42.22
C SER A 11 41.33 -25.54 41.93
N PHE A 12 41.20 -25.17 40.65
CA PHE A 12 40.54 -23.96 40.20
C PHE A 12 39.03 -24.22 40.24
N VAL A 13 38.37 -23.75 41.28
CA VAL A 13 36.88 -23.66 41.30
C VAL A 13 36.47 -22.53 40.38
N MET A 14 36.02 -22.92 39.20
CA MET A 14 35.40 -21.98 38.23
C MET A 14 34.01 -21.55 38.77
N LEU A 15 33.98 -20.41 39.46
CA LEU A 15 32.69 -19.73 39.74
C LEU A 15 32.10 -19.27 38.39
N CYS A 16 31.15 -20.02 37.87
CA CYS A 16 30.23 -19.52 36.86
C CYS A 16 29.40 -18.39 37.49
N THR A 17 29.83 -17.15 37.37
CA THR A 17 28.95 -15.99 37.56
C THR A 17 27.98 -15.98 36.37
N ALA A 18 26.79 -16.55 36.56
CA ALA A 18 25.65 -16.28 35.68
C ALA A 18 25.48 -14.77 35.64
N ALA A 19 25.72 -14.17 34.48
CA ALA A 19 25.35 -12.78 34.23
C ALA A 19 23.82 -12.70 34.46
N ARG A 20 23.43 -12.16 35.63
CA ARG A 20 22.05 -11.70 35.85
C ARG A 20 21.82 -10.63 34.80
N GLY A 21 21.05 -10.97 33.76
CA GLY A 21 20.42 -9.99 32.90
C GLY A 21 19.69 -8.99 33.80
N VAL A 22 19.75 -7.72 33.47
CA VAL A 22 18.96 -6.67 34.12
C VAL A 22 17.51 -7.18 34.07
N ALA A 23 16.96 -7.55 35.24
CA ALA A 23 15.57 -7.96 35.37
C ALA A 23 14.73 -6.74 34.96
N GLY A 24 14.00 -6.86 33.85
CA GLY A 24 13.04 -5.85 33.45
C GLY A 24 11.93 -5.85 34.50
N SER A 25 11.51 -4.71 34.98
CA SER A 25 10.39 -4.62 35.91
C SER A 25 9.09 -4.97 35.19
N LEU A 26 8.27 -5.85 35.78
CA LEU A 26 6.93 -6.17 35.29
C LEU A 26 6.09 -4.88 35.18
N THR A 27 5.53 -4.62 34.03
CA THR A 27 4.69 -3.46 33.75
C THR A 27 3.33 -3.87 33.22
N CYS A 28 2.33 -3.01 33.36
CA CYS A 28 1.02 -3.17 32.75
C CYS A 28 0.60 -1.86 32.08
N ASP A 29 -0.02 -1.95 30.90
CA ASP A 29 -0.55 -0.81 30.14
C ASP A 29 -1.68 -0.08 30.89
N THR A 30 -2.30 -0.73 31.86
CA THR A 30 -3.47 -0.28 32.62
C THR A 30 -3.09 -0.01 34.08
N LYS A 31 -3.40 1.20 34.59
CA LYS A 31 -3.16 1.59 35.99
C LYS A 31 -4.35 1.33 36.89
N SER A 32 -5.58 1.41 36.37
CA SER A 32 -6.82 1.13 37.09
C SER A 32 -7.94 0.83 36.10
N ILE A 33 -8.95 0.11 36.55
CA ILE A 33 -10.14 -0.23 35.77
C ILE A 33 -11.39 0.26 36.49
N SER A 34 -12.28 0.92 35.73
CA SER A 34 -13.62 1.31 36.21
C SER A 34 -14.70 0.76 35.27
N PHE A 35 -15.54 -0.11 35.77
CA PHE A 35 -16.70 -0.62 35.06
C PHE A 35 -17.95 0.13 35.47
N THR A 36 -18.79 0.47 34.51
CA THR A 36 -20.08 1.14 34.69
C THR A 36 -21.27 0.26 34.34
N ASP A 37 -21.03 -0.99 33.97
CA ASP A 37 -22.06 -2.01 33.67
C ASP A 37 -21.49 -3.43 33.77
N GLY A 38 -22.37 -4.44 33.76
CA GLY A 38 -22.02 -5.87 33.87
C GLY A 38 -21.67 -6.56 32.55
N TYR A 39 -21.69 -5.87 31.41
CA TYR A 39 -21.39 -6.44 30.09
C TYR A 39 -20.01 -6.07 29.55
N ALA A 40 -19.35 -5.11 30.21
CA ALA A 40 -18.00 -4.65 29.85
C ALA A 40 -16.95 -5.74 30.12
N GLY A 41 -15.80 -5.58 29.51
CA GLY A 41 -14.59 -6.33 29.80
C GLY A 41 -13.37 -5.44 29.65
N TRP A 42 -12.22 -5.91 30.12
CA TRP A 42 -10.96 -5.17 29.98
C TRP A 42 -9.80 -6.13 29.80
N GLN A 43 -9.06 -6.01 28.68
CA GLN A 43 -7.85 -6.77 28.44
C GLN A 43 -6.66 -6.06 29.06
N LEU A 44 -5.97 -6.72 29.99
CA LEU A 44 -4.68 -6.29 30.53
C LEU A 44 -3.57 -6.72 29.56
N LEU A 45 -2.56 -5.88 29.41
CA LEU A 45 -1.31 -6.21 28.73
C LEU A 45 -0.17 -6.14 29.76
N ALA A 46 0.40 -7.29 30.07
CA ALA A 46 1.55 -7.42 30.96
C ALA A 46 2.82 -7.54 30.13
N ALA A 47 3.86 -6.77 30.47
CA ALA A 47 5.13 -6.80 29.78
C ALA A 47 6.31 -6.87 30.76
N ASP A 48 7.34 -7.64 30.40
CA ASP A 48 8.64 -7.63 31.01
C ASP A 48 9.63 -6.99 30.03
N GLY A 49 9.94 -5.70 30.29
CA GLY A 49 10.63 -4.85 29.32
C GLY A 49 9.86 -4.72 28.00
N GLU A 50 10.48 -5.11 26.89
CA GLU A 50 9.83 -5.12 25.57
C GLU A 50 9.05 -6.42 25.26
N ARG A 51 9.14 -7.44 26.13
CA ARG A 51 8.50 -8.74 25.92
C ARG A 51 7.08 -8.77 26.46
N ASP A 52 6.14 -9.19 25.65
CA ASP A 52 4.78 -9.52 26.11
C ASP A 52 4.79 -10.80 26.94
N VAL A 53 4.33 -10.67 28.18
CA VAL A 53 4.18 -11.80 29.11
C VAL A 53 2.72 -12.00 29.51
N THR A 54 1.77 -11.36 28.83
CA THR A 54 0.33 -11.41 29.16
C THR A 54 -0.19 -12.84 29.27
N ARG A 55 0.23 -13.74 28.38
CA ARG A 55 -0.20 -15.15 28.39
C ARG A 55 0.64 -16.06 29.30
N GLN A 56 1.71 -15.53 29.90
CA GLN A 56 2.64 -16.25 30.77
C GLN A 56 2.49 -15.84 32.23
N ALA A 57 1.95 -14.64 32.49
CA ALA A 57 1.68 -14.12 33.82
C ALA A 57 0.54 -14.88 34.51
N ARG A 58 0.63 -14.98 35.82
CA ARG A 58 -0.44 -15.48 36.66
C ARG A 58 -1.30 -14.32 37.15
N TYR A 59 -2.61 -14.50 37.03
CA TYR A 59 -3.61 -13.51 37.42
C TYR A 59 -4.45 -14.01 38.61
N GLU A 60 -4.74 -13.14 39.57
CA GLU A 60 -5.60 -13.44 40.73
C GLU A 60 -6.44 -12.21 41.06
N SER A 61 -7.74 -12.42 41.30
CA SER A 61 -8.62 -11.38 41.82
C SER A 61 -8.67 -11.46 43.35
N GLY A 62 -8.48 -10.33 44.02
CA GLY A 62 -8.61 -10.20 45.48
C GLY A 62 -10.04 -10.46 45.96
N ASN A 63 -11.06 -10.23 45.12
CA ASN A 63 -12.44 -10.56 45.36
C ASN A 63 -13.14 -10.95 44.04
N SER A 64 -13.22 -12.25 43.77
CA SER A 64 -13.81 -12.78 42.53
C SER A 64 -15.35 -12.62 42.45
N ALA A 65 -16.02 -12.24 43.54
CA ALA A 65 -17.43 -11.87 43.54
C ALA A 65 -17.66 -10.45 43.01
N VAL A 66 -16.63 -9.56 43.02
CA VAL A 66 -16.69 -8.19 42.44
C VAL A 66 -16.24 -8.20 41.00
N ALA A 67 -15.06 -8.76 40.73
CA ALA A 67 -14.55 -8.91 39.35
C ALA A 67 -13.72 -10.18 39.22
N ARG A 68 -13.81 -10.85 38.09
CA ARG A 68 -12.97 -12.00 37.71
C ARG A 68 -11.93 -11.65 36.68
N VAL A 69 -10.81 -12.32 36.73
CA VAL A 69 -9.79 -12.28 35.69
C VAL A 69 -9.55 -13.70 35.20
N ASP A 70 -9.48 -13.87 33.88
CA ASP A 70 -9.14 -15.17 33.28
C ASP A 70 -7.62 -15.34 33.12
N VAL A 71 -7.20 -16.54 32.71
CA VAL A 71 -5.79 -16.89 32.49
C VAL A 71 -5.13 -16.08 31.38
N ASN A 72 -5.92 -15.38 30.57
CA ASN A 72 -5.46 -14.55 29.45
C ASN A 72 -5.38 -13.05 29.85
N GLY A 73 -5.60 -12.72 31.13
CA GLY A 73 -5.56 -11.34 31.62
C GLY A 73 -6.81 -10.53 31.26
N HIS A 74 -7.92 -11.17 30.90
CA HIS A 74 -9.18 -10.46 30.64
C HIS A 74 -10.02 -10.35 31.92
N VAL A 75 -10.30 -9.11 32.35
CA VAL A 75 -11.08 -8.78 33.54
C VAL A 75 -12.54 -8.60 33.18
N THR A 76 -13.45 -9.22 33.94
CA THR A 76 -14.91 -9.13 33.77
C THR A 76 -15.58 -8.71 35.08
N PRO A 77 -16.46 -7.70 35.08
CA PRO A 77 -17.22 -7.31 36.26
C PRO A 77 -18.27 -8.36 36.61
N ILE A 78 -18.53 -8.55 37.91
CA ILE A 78 -19.52 -9.52 38.42
C ILE A 78 -20.58 -8.81 39.28
N ALA A 79 -20.15 -8.02 40.29
CA ALA A 79 -21.03 -7.25 41.17
C ALA A 79 -20.38 -5.94 41.56
N ASP A 80 -21.19 -4.99 42.03
CA ASP A 80 -20.73 -3.69 42.51
C ASP A 80 -19.77 -3.81 43.67
N GLY A 81 -18.71 -3.01 43.67
CA GLY A 81 -17.67 -2.99 44.67
C GLY A 81 -16.29 -2.62 44.17
N SER A 82 -15.28 -2.86 44.97
CA SER A 82 -13.88 -2.63 44.61
C SER A 82 -13.05 -3.87 44.94
N THR A 83 -12.06 -4.14 44.07
CA THR A 83 -11.10 -5.25 44.25
C THR A 83 -9.76 -4.87 43.65
N LEU A 84 -8.77 -5.75 43.76
CA LEU A 84 -7.46 -5.66 43.13
C LEU A 84 -7.26 -6.87 42.24
N ILE A 85 -6.72 -6.67 41.01
CA ILE A 85 -6.20 -7.76 40.21
C ILE A 85 -4.69 -7.80 40.41
N ARG A 86 -4.18 -8.93 40.87
CA ARG A 86 -2.75 -9.20 41.05
C ARG A 86 -2.23 -9.88 39.78
N ILE A 87 -1.11 -9.36 39.28
CA ILE A 87 -0.36 -9.92 38.14
C ILE A 87 0.99 -10.38 38.69
N GLN A 88 1.41 -11.59 38.40
CA GLN A 88 2.69 -12.16 38.84
C GLN A 88 3.42 -12.79 37.68
N HIS A 89 4.72 -12.45 37.56
CA HIS A 89 5.61 -13.04 36.56
C HIS A 89 7.06 -13.03 37.08
N ASP A 90 7.75 -14.19 37.03
CA ASP A 90 9.14 -14.37 37.41
C ASP A 90 9.55 -13.73 38.77
N GLY A 91 8.63 -13.74 39.72
CA GLY A 91 8.84 -13.21 41.08
C GLY A 91 8.34 -11.78 41.26
N ASP A 92 8.17 -11.00 40.19
CA ASP A 92 7.60 -9.64 40.25
C ASP A 92 6.08 -9.68 40.42
N LYS A 93 5.55 -8.66 41.09
CA LYS A 93 4.12 -8.50 41.39
C LYS A 93 3.66 -7.10 41.05
N LEU A 94 2.46 -7.02 40.46
CA LEU A 94 1.78 -5.75 40.21
C LEU A 94 0.31 -5.87 40.64
N GLU A 95 -0.28 -4.80 41.14
CA GLU A 95 -1.68 -4.74 41.56
C GLU A 95 -2.40 -3.64 40.79
N ILE A 96 -3.55 -4.03 40.18
CA ILE A 96 -4.39 -3.13 39.40
C ILE A 96 -5.72 -2.94 40.16
N PRO A 97 -6.03 -1.74 40.66
CA PRO A 97 -7.30 -1.43 41.26
C PRO A 97 -8.46 -1.56 40.26
N VAL A 98 -9.53 -2.22 40.68
CA VAL A 98 -10.76 -2.41 39.87
C VAL A 98 -11.95 -1.92 40.71
N ARG A 99 -12.75 -1.03 40.12
CA ARG A 99 -14.01 -0.56 40.64
C ARG A 99 -15.14 -0.97 39.72
N VAL A 100 -16.19 -1.54 40.27
CA VAL A 100 -17.39 -1.95 39.52
C VAL A 100 -18.59 -1.19 40.08
N GLN A 101 -19.37 -0.58 39.21
CA GLN A 101 -20.61 0.10 39.53
C GLN A 101 -21.67 -0.28 38.49
N GLY A 102 -22.90 -0.54 38.90
CA GLY A 102 -24.00 -0.86 37.98
C GLY A 102 -23.92 -2.26 37.35
N ALA A 103 -23.16 -3.19 37.90
CA ALA A 103 -23.05 -4.55 37.34
C ALA A 103 -24.39 -5.31 37.30
N GLY A 104 -25.27 -5.05 38.28
CA GLY A 104 -26.59 -5.63 38.34
C GLY A 104 -27.71 -4.74 37.77
N ALA A 105 -27.37 -3.58 37.24
CA ALA A 105 -28.36 -2.68 36.69
C ALA A 105 -28.97 -3.24 35.39
N ASP A 106 -30.31 -3.31 35.38
CA ASP A 106 -31.06 -3.70 34.17
C ASP A 106 -31.09 -2.47 33.22
N ARG A 107 -30.04 -2.28 32.44
CA ARG A 107 -29.95 -1.22 31.46
C ARG A 107 -30.35 -1.71 30.06
N PRO A 108 -30.96 -0.88 29.25
CA PRO A 108 -31.21 -1.22 27.85
C PRO A 108 -29.91 -1.48 27.11
N VAL A 109 -29.87 -2.59 26.38
CA VAL A 109 -28.75 -2.89 25.45
C VAL A 109 -28.91 -2.03 24.21
N ASP A 110 -27.85 -1.30 23.86
CA ASP A 110 -27.84 -0.45 22.68
C ASP A 110 -27.55 -1.27 21.42
N PHE A 111 -28.49 -1.27 20.48
CA PHE A 111 -28.38 -2.10 19.28
C PHE A 111 -27.14 -1.79 18.45
N LYS A 112 -26.94 -0.50 18.14
CA LYS A 112 -25.81 -0.05 17.28
C LYS A 112 -24.45 -0.28 17.93
N ARG A 113 -24.30 0.08 19.21
CA ARG A 113 -23.01 0.04 19.91
C ARG A 113 -22.63 -1.36 20.41
N GLU A 114 -23.62 -2.22 20.71
CA GLU A 114 -23.34 -3.48 21.41
C GLU A 114 -23.67 -4.73 20.56
N LEU A 115 -24.73 -4.68 19.76
CA LEU A 115 -25.12 -5.86 18.97
C LEU A 115 -24.57 -5.86 17.55
N VAL A 116 -24.51 -4.73 16.87
CA VAL A 116 -23.94 -4.64 15.52
C VAL A 116 -22.48 -5.10 15.47
N PRO A 117 -21.59 -4.72 16.42
CA PRO A 117 -20.23 -5.25 16.45
C PRO A 117 -20.17 -6.75 16.62
N LEU A 118 -21.06 -7.33 17.44
CA LEU A 118 -21.14 -8.77 17.62
C LEU A 118 -21.61 -9.49 16.35
N LEU A 119 -22.58 -8.92 15.62
CA LEU A 119 -23.01 -9.45 14.32
C LEU A 119 -21.84 -9.46 13.33
N SER A 120 -21.02 -8.41 13.32
CA SER A 120 -19.84 -8.31 12.46
C SER A 120 -18.77 -9.31 12.87
N ARG A 121 -18.39 -9.37 14.13
CA ARG A 121 -17.39 -10.32 14.66
C ARG A 121 -17.77 -11.77 14.39
N MET A 122 -19.05 -12.12 14.56
CA MET A 122 -19.56 -13.46 14.26
C MET A 122 -19.72 -13.73 12.76
N GLY A 123 -19.47 -12.74 11.91
CA GLY A 123 -19.58 -12.84 10.45
C GLY A 123 -21.02 -12.90 9.94
N CYS A 124 -22.02 -12.54 10.75
CA CYS A 124 -23.42 -12.60 10.38
C CYS A 124 -23.77 -11.65 9.24
N ASN A 125 -23.20 -10.44 9.26
CA ASN A 125 -23.38 -9.39 8.24
C ASN A 125 -22.23 -9.33 7.20
N ALA A 126 -21.43 -10.38 7.10
CA ALA A 126 -20.41 -10.48 6.06
C ALA A 126 -21.04 -10.83 4.69
N GLY A 127 -20.33 -10.53 3.59
CA GLY A 127 -20.79 -10.75 2.22
C GLY A 127 -21.04 -12.22 1.85
N GLY A 128 -20.47 -13.17 2.58
CA GLY A 128 -20.77 -14.62 2.43
C GLY A 128 -22.00 -15.09 3.20
N CYS A 129 -22.56 -14.26 4.09
CA CYS A 129 -23.71 -14.56 4.93
C CYS A 129 -24.87 -13.58 4.64
N HIS A 130 -25.45 -12.97 5.68
CA HIS A 130 -26.62 -12.11 5.52
C HIS A 130 -26.29 -10.71 4.94
N GLY A 131 -25.00 -10.32 4.88
CA GLY A 131 -24.56 -9.05 4.31
C GLY A 131 -24.48 -9.00 2.78
N LYS A 132 -24.69 -10.12 2.07
CA LYS A 132 -24.73 -10.09 0.59
C LYS A 132 -25.97 -9.37 0.08
N ALA A 133 -25.92 -8.87 -1.17
CA ALA A 133 -27.00 -8.07 -1.75
C ALA A 133 -28.40 -8.72 -1.68
N SER A 134 -28.48 -10.06 -1.85
CA SER A 134 -29.72 -10.84 -1.77
C SER A 134 -30.06 -11.35 -0.35
N GLY A 135 -29.18 -11.16 0.65
CA GLY A 135 -29.30 -11.83 1.94
C GLY A 135 -29.21 -13.37 1.86
N GLN A 136 -29.64 -14.07 2.90
CA GLN A 136 -29.75 -15.53 2.95
C GLN A 136 -31.16 -15.92 3.41
N ASN A 137 -31.87 -16.71 2.60
CA ASN A 137 -33.22 -17.20 2.92
C ASN A 137 -34.19 -16.09 3.37
N GLY A 138 -34.18 -14.95 2.68
CA GLY A 138 -35.02 -13.78 2.97
C GLY A 138 -34.65 -13.04 4.25
N PHE A 139 -33.43 -13.23 4.76
CA PHE A 139 -32.86 -12.39 5.81
C PHE A 139 -31.61 -11.71 5.29
N LYS A 140 -31.66 -10.39 5.20
CA LYS A 140 -30.58 -9.51 4.78
C LYS A 140 -30.17 -8.61 5.93
N LEU A 141 -28.89 -8.38 6.09
CA LEU A 141 -28.28 -7.37 6.95
C LEU A 141 -27.43 -6.41 6.11
N SER A 142 -27.20 -5.23 6.60
CA SER A 142 -26.27 -4.29 5.97
C SER A 142 -24.85 -4.85 6.05
N LEU A 143 -24.08 -4.70 4.98
CA LEU A 143 -22.73 -5.23 4.90
C LEU A 143 -21.83 -4.55 5.94
N PHE A 144 -21.23 -5.34 6.83
CA PHE A 144 -20.40 -4.85 7.95
C PHE A 144 -21.12 -3.91 8.94
N GLY A 145 -22.46 -3.93 8.96
CA GLY A 145 -23.25 -3.15 9.89
C GLY A 145 -23.28 -1.64 9.61
N PHE A 146 -23.13 -1.23 8.33
CA PHE A 146 -23.07 0.19 7.97
C PHE A 146 -24.40 0.91 8.22
N ASP A 147 -25.52 0.20 8.23
CA ASP A 147 -26.86 0.74 8.48
C ASP A 147 -27.54 -0.04 9.62
N ALA A 148 -27.30 0.42 10.84
CA ALA A 148 -27.85 -0.23 12.03
C ALA A 148 -29.40 -0.12 12.11
N ALA A 149 -30.01 0.90 11.50
CA ALA A 149 -31.46 1.05 11.47
C ALA A 149 -32.09 -0.02 10.57
N PHE A 150 -31.54 -0.21 9.39
CA PHE A 150 -31.91 -1.28 8.46
C PHE A 150 -31.73 -2.67 9.12
N ASP A 151 -30.59 -2.90 9.78
CA ASP A 151 -30.31 -4.18 10.42
C ASP A 151 -31.31 -4.52 11.52
N ARG A 152 -31.66 -3.51 12.35
CA ARG A 152 -32.67 -3.68 13.40
C ARG A 152 -34.04 -3.97 12.80
N ASP A 153 -34.46 -3.24 11.78
CA ASP A 153 -35.72 -3.44 11.09
C ASP A 153 -35.82 -4.83 10.46
N ALA A 154 -34.75 -5.26 9.80
CA ALA A 154 -34.64 -6.60 9.25
C ALA A 154 -34.76 -7.70 10.31
N ILE A 155 -34.25 -7.50 11.52
CA ILE A 155 -34.34 -8.47 12.61
C ILE A 155 -35.75 -8.47 13.23
N VAL A 156 -36.29 -7.28 13.50
CA VAL A 156 -37.48 -7.11 14.34
C VAL A 156 -38.78 -7.18 13.54
N ASN A 157 -38.87 -6.49 12.41
CA ASN A 157 -40.11 -6.22 11.70
C ASN A 157 -40.31 -7.10 10.45
N GLU A 158 -39.23 -7.34 9.70
CA GLU A 158 -39.35 -8.13 8.47
C GLU A 158 -39.85 -9.58 8.70
N ALA A 159 -40.44 -10.16 7.68
CA ALA A 159 -40.96 -11.51 7.69
C ALA A 159 -41.95 -11.75 8.85
N ARG A 160 -42.77 -10.73 9.18
CA ARG A 160 -43.78 -10.75 10.26
C ARG A 160 -43.17 -10.91 11.65
N GLY A 161 -41.97 -10.41 11.91
CA GLY A 161 -41.29 -10.44 13.21
C GLY A 161 -40.90 -11.83 13.69
N ARG A 162 -40.95 -12.88 12.87
CA ARG A 162 -40.71 -14.28 13.27
C ARG A 162 -39.30 -14.56 13.82
N ARG A 163 -38.35 -13.61 13.67
CA ARG A 163 -36.95 -13.82 14.08
C ARG A 163 -36.74 -13.63 15.58
N VAL A 164 -37.62 -12.89 16.24
CA VAL A 164 -37.53 -12.55 17.66
C VAL A 164 -38.85 -12.88 18.39
N PHE A 165 -38.75 -13.28 19.67
CA PHE A 165 -39.90 -13.64 20.50
C PHE A 165 -39.74 -13.04 21.90
N PRO A 166 -40.20 -11.77 22.11
CA PRO A 166 -39.98 -11.05 23.38
C PRO A 166 -40.58 -11.73 24.62
N ALA A 167 -41.74 -12.41 24.48
CA ALA A 167 -42.39 -13.11 25.60
C ALA A 167 -41.57 -14.29 26.11
N ALA A 168 -40.76 -14.93 25.28
CA ALA A 168 -39.83 -15.97 25.64
C ALA A 168 -38.54 -15.87 24.79
N PRO A 169 -37.62 -14.97 25.14
CA PRO A 169 -36.46 -14.64 24.35
C PRO A 169 -35.59 -15.83 23.91
N ASP A 170 -35.44 -16.81 24.78
CA ASP A 170 -34.65 -18.03 24.50
C ASP A 170 -35.20 -18.86 23.33
N PHE A 171 -36.46 -18.68 22.96
CA PHE A 171 -37.11 -19.32 21.80
C PHE A 171 -37.10 -18.46 20.54
N SER A 172 -36.44 -17.32 20.56
CA SER A 172 -36.24 -16.50 19.35
C SER A 172 -35.47 -17.27 18.27
N LEU A 173 -36.00 -17.29 17.03
CA LEU A 173 -35.38 -17.98 15.91
C LEU A 173 -33.94 -17.50 15.68
N LEU A 174 -33.66 -16.20 15.90
CA LEU A 174 -32.32 -15.62 15.86
C LEU A 174 -31.34 -16.35 16.78
N LEU A 175 -31.73 -16.56 18.06
CA LEU A 175 -30.90 -17.23 19.06
C LEU A 175 -30.80 -18.73 18.80
N LEU A 176 -31.91 -19.41 18.46
CA LEU A 176 -31.93 -20.84 18.19
C LEU A 176 -31.00 -21.20 17.01
N LYS A 177 -31.01 -20.41 15.94
CA LYS A 177 -30.13 -20.64 14.78
C LYS A 177 -28.68 -20.31 15.10
N ALA A 178 -28.41 -19.14 15.72
CA ALA A 178 -27.06 -18.74 16.04
C ALA A 178 -26.35 -19.67 17.04
N THR A 179 -27.11 -20.33 17.95
CA THR A 179 -26.57 -21.32 18.90
C THR A 179 -26.50 -22.73 18.33
N GLY A 180 -26.99 -22.95 17.11
CA GLY A 180 -27.04 -24.29 16.49
C GLY A 180 -28.11 -25.25 17.03
N GLN A 181 -29.08 -24.74 17.79
CA GLN A 181 -30.23 -25.52 18.24
C GLN A 181 -31.22 -25.83 17.09
N LEU A 182 -31.22 -25.00 16.08
CA LEU A 182 -31.88 -25.24 14.79
C LEU A 182 -30.84 -25.23 13.68
N PRO A 183 -31.06 -25.98 12.59
CA PRO A 183 -30.15 -26.03 11.45
C PRO A 183 -29.88 -24.64 10.90
N HIS A 184 -28.59 -24.29 10.77
CA HIS A 184 -28.13 -22.98 10.30
C HIS A 184 -26.96 -23.17 9.33
N GLY A 185 -27.12 -22.72 8.08
CA GLY A 185 -26.08 -22.82 7.05
C GLY A 185 -24.77 -22.10 7.42
N GLY A 186 -24.83 -21.06 8.26
CA GLY A 186 -23.66 -20.40 8.81
C GLY A 186 -22.98 -21.14 9.98
N GLY A 187 -23.53 -22.28 10.43
CA GLY A 187 -23.03 -23.01 11.60
C GLY A 187 -23.36 -22.34 12.94
N LYS A 188 -22.77 -22.87 14.02
CA LYS A 188 -22.87 -22.29 15.36
C LYS A 188 -22.02 -21.04 15.47
N ARG A 189 -22.62 -19.91 15.88
CA ARG A 189 -21.99 -18.59 15.96
C ARG A 189 -21.83 -18.07 17.39
N MET A 190 -22.66 -18.52 18.34
CA MET A 190 -22.55 -18.12 19.74
C MET A 190 -22.81 -19.30 20.69
N ARG A 191 -22.34 -19.15 21.92
CA ARG A 191 -22.59 -20.12 23.01
C ARG A 191 -23.72 -19.59 23.88
N ARG A 192 -24.57 -20.46 24.43
CA ARG A 192 -25.68 -20.08 25.35
C ARG A 192 -25.19 -19.43 26.65
N ASP A 193 -24.03 -19.84 27.11
CA ASP A 193 -23.39 -19.31 28.34
C ASP A 193 -22.48 -18.10 28.03
N GLY A 194 -22.38 -17.66 26.77
CA GLY A 194 -21.56 -16.56 26.33
C GLY A 194 -22.18 -15.17 26.59
N ASN A 195 -21.33 -14.13 26.63
CA ASN A 195 -21.78 -12.76 26.82
C ASN A 195 -22.64 -12.28 25.65
N GLU A 196 -22.32 -12.72 24.44
CA GLU A 196 -23.06 -12.40 23.21
C GLU A 196 -24.53 -12.87 23.34
N TYR A 197 -24.74 -14.09 23.78
CA TYR A 197 -26.08 -14.62 24.00
C TYR A 197 -26.85 -13.80 25.03
N ARG A 198 -26.22 -13.47 26.18
CA ARG A 198 -26.83 -12.64 27.23
C ARG A 198 -27.26 -11.29 26.72
N LEU A 199 -26.42 -10.61 25.92
CA LEU A 199 -26.72 -9.30 25.32
C LEU A 199 -27.90 -9.37 24.35
N PHE A 200 -27.91 -10.31 23.41
CA PHE A 200 -29.05 -10.48 22.50
C PHE A 200 -30.34 -10.84 23.24
N ARG A 201 -30.24 -11.73 24.21
CA ARG A 201 -31.38 -12.16 25.03
C ARG A 201 -31.95 -10.97 25.83
N SER A 202 -31.12 -10.19 26.51
CA SER A 202 -31.52 -9.00 27.26
C SER A 202 -32.19 -7.97 26.35
N TRP A 203 -31.60 -7.69 25.16
CA TRP A 203 -32.19 -6.78 24.18
C TRP A 203 -33.56 -7.25 23.70
N ILE A 204 -33.74 -8.53 23.42
CA ILE A 204 -35.03 -9.08 23.01
C ILE A 204 -36.04 -8.95 24.17
N ALA A 205 -35.65 -9.30 25.40
CA ALA A 205 -36.51 -9.21 26.58
C ALA A 205 -36.97 -7.80 26.91
N SER A 206 -36.12 -6.79 26.64
CA SER A 206 -36.44 -5.36 26.83
C SER A 206 -37.25 -4.71 25.67
N GLY A 207 -37.77 -5.50 24.73
CA GLY A 207 -38.60 -5.02 23.63
C GLY A 207 -37.83 -4.49 22.43
N MET A 208 -36.56 -4.84 22.30
CA MET A 208 -35.71 -4.55 21.14
C MET A 208 -35.58 -3.04 20.83
N PRO A 209 -35.16 -2.23 21.82
CA PRO A 209 -35.04 -0.80 21.63
C PRO A 209 -34.05 -0.46 20.49
N SER A 210 -34.31 0.66 19.80
CA SER A 210 -33.35 1.30 18.91
C SER A 210 -32.32 2.06 19.74
N SER A 211 -31.16 2.35 19.15
CA SER A 211 -30.21 3.28 19.77
C SER A 211 -30.79 4.69 19.84
N ALA A 212 -30.55 5.40 20.94
CA ALA A 212 -30.96 6.81 21.04
C ALA A 212 -30.22 7.67 20.02
N PRO A 213 -30.85 8.70 19.44
CA PRO A 213 -30.22 9.56 18.43
C PRO A 213 -28.96 10.29 18.94
N ASP A 214 -28.93 10.61 20.23
CA ASP A 214 -27.83 11.29 20.95
C ASP A 214 -26.88 10.32 21.66
N ALA A 215 -27.03 9.01 21.42
CA ALA A 215 -26.16 8.02 22.03
C ALA A 215 -24.68 8.28 21.66
N PRO A 216 -23.75 8.16 22.64
CA PRO A 216 -22.33 8.32 22.36
C PRO A 216 -21.88 7.38 21.21
N HIS A 217 -21.15 7.93 20.25
CA HIS A 217 -20.60 7.19 19.10
C HIS A 217 -19.09 7.14 19.17
N VAL A 218 -18.49 6.15 18.53
CA VAL A 218 -17.03 6.00 18.44
C VAL A 218 -16.46 7.17 17.65
N VAL A 219 -15.42 7.79 18.18
CA VAL A 219 -14.64 8.85 17.50
C VAL A 219 -13.25 8.39 17.16
N LYS A 220 -12.72 7.39 17.87
CA LYS A 220 -11.39 6.85 17.62
C LYS A 220 -11.29 5.41 18.12
N LEU A 221 -10.53 4.60 17.37
CA LEU A 221 -10.11 3.26 17.79
C LEU A 221 -8.60 3.25 18.01
N ARG A 222 -8.16 2.67 19.13
CA ARG A 222 -6.74 2.50 19.44
C ARG A 222 -6.42 1.04 19.63
N ILE A 223 -5.23 0.63 19.19
CA ILE A 223 -4.67 -0.69 19.41
C ILE A 223 -3.36 -0.57 20.19
N ALA A 224 -3.15 -1.43 21.15
CA ALA A 224 -1.93 -1.48 21.95
C ALA A 224 -1.35 -2.90 21.94
N PRO A 225 -0.02 -3.02 21.76
CA PRO A 225 0.90 -2.00 21.25
C PRO A 225 0.58 -1.63 19.80
N ALA A 226 1.16 -0.52 19.27
CA ALA A 226 0.98 -0.13 17.86
C ALA A 226 1.91 -0.92 16.91
N ASP A 227 3.11 -1.23 17.38
CA ASP A 227 4.06 -2.07 16.64
C ASP A 227 4.98 -2.85 17.59
N ARG A 228 5.56 -3.94 17.10
CA ARG A 228 6.59 -4.69 17.83
C ARG A 228 7.44 -5.55 16.92
N VAL A 229 8.74 -5.65 17.27
CA VAL A 229 9.62 -6.68 16.72
C VAL A 229 9.41 -7.94 17.54
N LEU A 230 9.00 -9.02 16.88
CA LEU A 230 8.68 -10.30 17.50
C LEU A 230 9.61 -11.40 16.99
N ALA A 231 10.00 -12.29 17.87
CA ALA A 231 10.72 -13.49 17.45
C ALA A 231 9.87 -14.34 16.48
N ARG A 232 10.50 -15.20 15.71
CA ARG A 232 9.79 -16.25 14.96
C ARG A 232 9.06 -17.17 15.93
N ASN A 233 7.84 -17.57 15.60
CA ASN A 233 6.92 -18.32 16.47
C ASN A 233 6.64 -17.63 17.80
N GLY A 234 6.78 -16.31 17.87
CA GLY A 234 6.47 -15.51 19.03
C GLY A 234 4.96 -15.19 19.12
N GLN A 235 4.58 -14.60 20.24
CA GLN A 235 3.21 -14.19 20.52
C GLN A 235 3.17 -12.74 21.01
N GLN A 236 2.04 -12.06 20.73
CA GLN A 236 1.73 -10.74 21.26
C GLN A 236 0.23 -10.63 21.50
N GLN A 237 -0.17 -10.38 22.74
CA GLN A 237 -1.55 -10.01 23.05
C GLN A 237 -1.81 -8.57 22.67
N LEU A 238 -2.92 -8.30 21.99
CA LEU A 238 -3.38 -6.96 21.68
C LEU A 238 -4.50 -6.54 22.64
N ALA A 239 -4.60 -5.24 22.91
CA ALA A 239 -5.76 -4.60 23.50
C ALA A 239 -6.30 -3.54 22.53
N VAL A 240 -7.62 -3.53 22.33
CA VAL A 240 -8.30 -2.58 21.44
C VAL A 240 -9.27 -1.74 22.26
N ARG A 241 -9.12 -0.42 22.18
CA ARG A 241 -9.93 0.54 22.96
C ARG A 241 -10.62 1.53 22.04
N ALA A 242 -11.93 1.67 22.22
CA ALA A 242 -12.75 2.65 21.53
C ALA A 242 -12.94 3.89 22.40
N GLU A 243 -12.66 5.06 21.86
CA GLU A 243 -12.95 6.36 22.43
C GLU A 243 -14.30 6.83 21.88
N TYR A 244 -15.19 7.26 22.77
CA TYR A 244 -16.52 7.72 22.40
C TYR A 244 -16.66 9.24 22.48
N SER A 245 -17.68 9.79 21.82
CA SER A 245 -17.94 11.23 21.74
C SER A 245 -18.23 11.90 23.10
N ASP A 246 -18.59 11.12 24.12
CA ASP A 246 -18.77 11.59 25.51
C ASP A 246 -17.46 11.55 26.35
N GLY A 247 -16.32 11.22 25.71
CA GLY A 247 -15.02 11.08 26.34
C GLY A 247 -14.79 9.73 27.03
N SER A 248 -15.78 8.83 27.05
CA SER A 248 -15.61 7.51 27.65
C SER A 248 -14.71 6.61 26.79
N ILE A 249 -13.96 5.72 27.45
CA ILE A 249 -13.11 4.71 26.81
C ILE A 249 -13.64 3.34 27.19
N ARG A 250 -13.83 2.47 26.19
CA ARG A 250 -14.23 1.07 26.41
C ARG A 250 -13.20 0.14 25.77
N ASP A 251 -12.88 -0.91 26.49
CA ASP A 251 -12.12 -2.02 25.89
C ASP A 251 -13.07 -2.85 25.02
N VAL A 252 -12.71 -2.96 23.73
CA VAL A 252 -13.48 -3.68 22.72
C VAL A 252 -12.69 -4.84 22.12
N THR A 253 -11.62 -5.26 22.78
CA THR A 253 -10.70 -6.32 22.31
C THR A 253 -11.45 -7.58 21.91
N ARG A 254 -12.43 -8.01 22.73
CA ARG A 254 -13.25 -9.19 22.43
C ARG A 254 -14.51 -8.92 21.63
N GLN A 255 -14.68 -7.69 21.14
CA GLN A 255 -15.79 -7.30 20.27
C GLN A 255 -15.30 -6.91 18.88
N ALA A 256 -14.02 -6.59 18.73
CA ALA A 256 -13.40 -6.28 17.45
C ALA A 256 -13.27 -7.50 16.55
N GLU A 257 -13.31 -7.28 15.26
CA GLU A 257 -12.99 -8.23 14.21
C GLU A 257 -11.53 -8.07 13.82
N TYR A 258 -10.80 -9.18 13.69
CA TYR A 258 -9.38 -9.18 13.39
C TYR A 258 -9.08 -9.82 12.03
N ALA A 259 -8.09 -9.28 11.33
CA ALA A 259 -7.52 -9.86 10.12
C ALA A 259 -6.04 -9.51 9.97
N SER A 260 -5.27 -10.39 9.36
CA SER A 260 -3.89 -10.13 8.95
C SER A 260 -3.85 -9.83 7.44
N ASN A 261 -3.01 -8.89 7.03
CA ASN A 261 -2.74 -8.68 5.60
C ASN A 261 -1.70 -9.66 5.03
N LEU A 262 -0.98 -10.40 5.90
CA LEU A 262 0.05 -11.35 5.49
C LEU A 262 0.14 -12.54 6.46
N ASP A 263 -0.80 -13.47 6.32
CA ASP A 263 -0.97 -14.64 7.21
C ASP A 263 0.24 -15.57 7.27
N VAL A 264 1.14 -15.51 6.28
CA VAL A 264 2.37 -16.31 6.26
C VAL A 264 3.47 -15.75 7.18
N VAL A 265 3.34 -14.48 7.60
CA VAL A 265 4.23 -13.82 8.56
C VAL A 265 3.63 -13.82 9.96
N ALA A 266 2.37 -13.38 10.09
CA ALA A 266 1.68 -13.34 11.38
C ALA A 266 0.18 -13.59 11.21
N ARG A 267 -0.42 -14.32 12.16
CA ARG A 267 -1.87 -14.58 12.27
C ARG A 267 -2.39 -14.01 13.56
N VAL A 268 -3.69 -13.80 13.63
CA VAL A 268 -4.36 -13.30 14.83
C VAL A 268 -5.61 -14.14 15.11
N ASP A 269 -5.87 -14.43 16.38
CA ASP A 269 -7.09 -15.10 16.80
C ASP A 269 -8.23 -14.11 17.12
N ALA A 270 -9.40 -14.64 17.45
CA ALA A 270 -10.60 -13.85 17.76
C ALA A 270 -10.49 -13.04 19.07
N ASP A 271 -9.53 -13.33 19.92
CA ASP A 271 -9.30 -12.64 21.19
C ASP A 271 -8.11 -11.64 21.11
N GLY A 272 -7.58 -11.42 19.88
CA GLY A 272 -6.52 -10.47 19.62
C GLY A 272 -5.13 -10.98 19.98
N LEU A 273 -4.92 -12.30 20.09
CA LEU A 273 -3.58 -12.86 20.22
C LEU A 273 -2.95 -13.06 18.85
N VAL A 274 -1.85 -12.38 18.64
CA VAL A 274 -1.03 -12.48 17.42
C VAL A 274 -0.01 -13.60 17.58
N HIS A 275 0.14 -14.41 16.54
CA HIS A 275 1.15 -15.46 16.40
C HIS A 275 2.01 -15.18 15.19
N THR A 276 3.30 -14.93 15.38
CA THR A 276 4.24 -14.87 14.27
C THR A 276 4.62 -16.29 13.80
N LEU A 277 4.99 -16.41 12.53
CA LEU A 277 5.38 -17.69 11.93
C LEU A 277 6.89 -17.71 11.61
N GLN A 278 7.30 -18.67 10.78
CA GLN A 278 8.71 -18.86 10.42
C GLN A 278 9.24 -17.82 9.42
N MET A 279 8.35 -17.19 8.64
CA MET A 279 8.74 -16.23 7.60
C MET A 279 9.08 -14.86 8.22
N SER A 280 10.26 -14.34 7.87
CA SER A 280 10.62 -12.96 8.18
C SER A 280 9.86 -11.98 7.29
N GLY A 281 9.56 -10.80 7.82
CA GLY A 281 8.83 -9.75 7.13
C GLY A 281 7.95 -8.95 8.07
N GLU A 282 7.07 -8.15 7.53
CA GLU A 282 6.14 -7.32 8.29
C GLU A 282 4.70 -7.68 7.91
N ALA A 283 3.85 -7.83 8.90
CA ALA A 283 2.42 -8.02 8.75
C ALA A 283 1.64 -6.96 9.52
N ALA A 284 0.57 -6.46 8.91
CA ALA A 284 -0.39 -5.56 9.55
C ALA A 284 -1.57 -6.37 10.07
N ILE A 285 -1.81 -6.31 11.36
CA ILE A 285 -2.96 -6.92 12.01
C ILE A 285 -4.01 -5.83 12.23
N MET A 286 -5.08 -5.91 11.47
CA MET A 286 -6.24 -5.03 11.58
C MET A 286 -7.12 -5.45 12.73
N ALA A 287 -7.57 -4.49 13.54
CA ALA A 287 -8.74 -4.59 14.39
C ALA A 287 -9.83 -3.65 13.86
N ARG A 288 -11.04 -4.15 13.63
CA ARG A 288 -12.18 -3.36 13.14
C ARG A 288 -13.32 -3.36 14.17
N TYR A 289 -13.87 -2.19 14.43
CA TYR A 289 -15.00 -2.01 15.33
C TYR A 289 -15.86 -0.82 14.88
N LEU A 290 -17.15 -1.06 14.58
CA LEU A 290 -18.13 -0.03 14.15
C LEU A 290 -17.64 0.88 13.01
N GLY A 291 -17.01 0.30 11.98
CA GLY A 291 -16.50 1.04 10.83
C GLY A 291 -15.15 1.73 11.06
N TYR A 292 -14.61 1.72 12.27
CA TYR A 292 -13.28 2.19 12.59
C TYR A 292 -12.26 1.04 12.51
N VAL A 293 -11.05 1.36 12.10
CA VAL A 293 -9.93 0.43 12.05
C VAL A 293 -8.76 0.95 12.89
N ALA A 294 -8.00 0.02 13.45
CA ALA A 294 -6.70 0.28 14.05
C ALA A 294 -5.76 -0.87 13.70
N VAL A 295 -4.47 -0.61 13.62
CA VAL A 295 -3.50 -1.58 13.10
C VAL A 295 -2.35 -1.76 14.06
N PHE A 296 -2.02 -3.03 14.33
CA PHE A 296 -0.78 -3.45 14.96
C PHE A 296 0.19 -3.94 13.89
N ARG A 297 1.42 -3.45 13.91
CA ARG A 297 2.48 -3.84 12.99
C ARG A 297 3.40 -4.88 13.62
N ALA A 298 3.26 -6.14 13.18
CA ALA A 298 4.13 -7.23 13.58
C ALA A 298 5.36 -7.27 12.65
N MET A 299 6.55 -7.13 13.22
CA MET A 299 7.82 -7.20 12.49
C MET A 299 8.58 -8.45 12.91
N VAL A 300 8.79 -9.39 11.99
CA VAL A 300 9.62 -10.59 12.21
C VAL A 300 10.98 -10.37 11.55
N PRO A 301 12.06 -10.23 12.33
CA PRO A 301 13.37 -9.84 11.82
C PRO A 301 13.99 -10.93 10.93
N HIS A 302 14.88 -10.51 10.03
CA HIS A 302 15.65 -11.39 9.15
C HIS A 302 16.84 -12.02 9.86
N GLY A 303 17.37 -11.34 10.87
CA GLY A 303 18.50 -11.76 11.69
C GLY A 303 18.48 -11.03 13.04
N GLU A 304 19.54 -11.18 13.81
CA GLU A 304 19.73 -10.46 15.05
C GLU A 304 19.89 -8.95 14.81
N ARG A 305 19.43 -8.14 15.76
CA ARG A 305 19.59 -6.68 15.72
C ARG A 305 21.06 -6.31 15.57
N LEU A 306 21.38 -5.49 14.58
CA LEU A 306 22.74 -5.04 14.32
C LEU A 306 23.05 -3.73 15.03
N LYS A 307 24.22 -3.63 15.65
CA LYS A 307 24.69 -2.36 16.22
C LYS A 307 25.20 -1.42 15.14
N GLU A 308 25.90 -1.98 14.15
CA GLU A 308 26.54 -1.24 13.05
C GLU A 308 26.56 -2.06 11.77
N ILE A 309 26.59 -1.37 10.62
CA ILE A 309 26.81 -1.90 9.29
C ILE A 309 27.95 -1.05 8.70
N ALA A 310 29.17 -1.42 8.96
CA ALA A 310 30.38 -0.63 8.64
C ALA A 310 30.59 -0.41 7.13
N GLU A 311 30.13 -1.35 6.32
CA GLU A 311 30.26 -1.34 4.86
C GLU A 311 29.26 -0.39 4.16
N PHE A 312 28.26 0.15 4.86
CA PHE A 312 27.28 1.07 4.31
C PHE A 312 27.44 2.48 4.89
N ARG A 313 27.81 3.42 4.03
CA ARG A 313 27.96 4.84 4.39
C ARG A 313 26.83 5.66 3.77
N PRO A 314 25.94 6.24 4.57
CA PRO A 314 24.84 7.09 4.07
C PRO A 314 25.35 8.27 3.23
N ALA A 315 24.61 8.62 2.18
CA ALA A 315 24.82 9.80 1.37
C ALA A 315 23.81 10.91 1.72
N ASN A 316 22.61 10.56 2.15
CA ASN A 316 21.58 11.49 2.55
C ASN A 316 20.62 10.85 3.59
N TYR A 317 19.59 11.59 4.02
CA TYR A 317 18.64 11.15 5.05
C TYR A 317 17.86 9.88 4.69
N ILE A 318 17.66 9.58 3.40
CA ILE A 318 17.03 8.33 2.93
C ILE A 318 17.85 7.14 3.43
N ASP A 319 19.15 7.23 3.25
CA ASP A 319 20.08 6.18 3.66
C ASP A 319 20.14 6.02 5.18
N ASP A 320 20.12 7.14 5.93
CA ASP A 320 20.12 7.11 7.39
C ASP A 320 18.88 6.40 7.95
N LEU A 321 17.70 6.76 7.47
CA LEU A 321 16.44 6.17 7.91
C LEU A 321 16.30 4.70 7.49
N THR A 322 16.79 4.35 6.31
CA THR A 322 16.79 2.97 5.84
C THR A 322 17.80 2.12 6.63
N LEU A 323 19.00 2.66 6.91
CA LEU A 323 20.02 2.02 7.74
C LEU A 323 19.50 1.73 9.16
N ALA A 324 18.77 2.68 9.76
CA ALA A 324 18.15 2.49 11.07
C ALA A 324 17.18 1.29 11.06
N LYS A 325 16.37 1.19 10.01
CA LYS A 325 15.44 0.07 9.80
C LYS A 325 16.18 -1.26 9.62
N TRP A 326 17.23 -1.31 8.80
CA TRP A 326 18.03 -2.52 8.58
C TRP A 326 18.68 -3.01 9.87
N LYS A 327 19.24 -2.10 10.68
CA LYS A 327 19.79 -2.45 12.00
C LYS A 327 18.74 -3.10 12.91
N LYS A 328 17.53 -2.53 12.95
CA LYS A 328 16.40 -3.05 13.74
C LYS A 328 16.00 -4.47 13.31
N LEU A 329 16.03 -4.76 12.00
CA LEU A 329 15.57 -6.02 11.42
C LEU A 329 16.68 -7.05 11.16
N GLY A 330 17.93 -6.74 11.47
CA GLY A 330 19.06 -7.62 11.23
C GLY A 330 19.37 -7.86 9.74
N LEU A 331 19.09 -6.85 8.89
CA LEU A 331 19.35 -6.87 7.46
C LEU A 331 20.71 -6.26 7.14
N ARG A 332 21.45 -6.86 6.19
CA ARG A 332 22.64 -6.27 5.58
C ARG A 332 22.36 -5.97 4.11
N PRO A 333 22.68 -4.77 3.63
CA PRO A 333 22.47 -4.42 2.24
C PRO A 333 23.44 -5.15 1.31
N SER A 334 23.07 -5.26 0.04
CA SER A 334 23.97 -5.62 -1.04
C SER A 334 25.03 -4.50 -1.26
N PRO A 335 26.17 -4.79 -1.89
CA PRO A 335 27.13 -3.76 -2.26
C PRO A 335 26.51 -2.77 -3.27
N LEU A 336 27.18 -1.66 -3.50
CA LEU A 336 26.77 -0.74 -4.56
C LEU A 336 26.93 -1.40 -5.93
N ALA A 337 26.03 -1.08 -6.85
CA ALA A 337 26.15 -1.43 -8.24
C ALA A 337 27.35 -0.74 -8.88
N ASP A 338 27.99 -1.41 -9.84
CA ASP A 338 29.03 -0.81 -10.65
C ASP A 338 28.52 0.33 -11.54
N ASP A 339 29.41 1.03 -12.19
CA ASP A 339 29.07 2.19 -12.98
C ASP A 339 28.28 1.87 -14.25
N ALA A 340 28.47 0.69 -14.83
CA ALA A 340 27.72 0.26 -16.02
C ALA A 340 26.25 -0.02 -15.66
N VAL A 341 26.02 -0.78 -14.59
CA VAL A 341 24.68 -1.05 -14.06
C VAL A 341 24.00 0.25 -13.63
N PHE A 342 24.72 1.14 -12.91
CA PHE A 342 24.18 2.44 -12.51
C PHE A 342 23.78 3.29 -13.70
N LEU A 343 24.65 3.44 -14.71
CA LEU A 343 24.36 4.22 -15.93
C LEU A 343 23.12 3.71 -16.64
N ARG A 344 23.03 2.39 -16.86
CA ARG A 344 21.89 1.76 -17.53
C ARG A 344 20.61 1.99 -16.74
N ARG A 345 20.64 1.72 -15.44
CA ARG A 345 19.50 1.86 -14.54
C ARG A 345 18.95 3.27 -14.53
N VAL A 346 19.79 4.26 -14.27
CA VAL A 346 19.33 5.64 -14.13
C VAL A 346 18.85 6.25 -15.46
N THR A 347 19.43 5.84 -16.58
CA THR A 347 18.99 6.28 -17.93
C THR A 347 17.62 5.67 -18.25
N LEU A 348 17.39 4.40 -17.94
CA LEU A 348 16.09 3.75 -18.10
C LEU A 348 15.03 4.37 -17.18
N ASP A 349 15.37 4.64 -15.93
CA ASP A 349 14.43 5.14 -14.94
C ASP A 349 14.05 6.62 -15.13
N LEU A 350 14.96 7.44 -15.63
CA LEU A 350 14.70 8.85 -15.89
C LEU A 350 14.21 9.14 -17.31
N CYS A 351 14.71 8.41 -18.31
CA CYS A 351 14.52 8.75 -19.72
C CYS A 351 13.78 7.68 -20.54
N GLY A 352 13.51 6.50 -19.97
CA GLY A 352 12.83 5.41 -20.67
C GLY A 352 13.57 4.91 -21.90
N ARG A 353 14.91 5.02 -21.93
CA ARG A 353 15.77 4.53 -23.01
C ARG A 353 17.05 3.90 -22.47
N LEU A 354 17.74 3.16 -23.30
CA LEU A 354 19.12 2.74 -23.01
C LEU A 354 20.09 3.92 -23.18
N PRO A 355 21.24 3.95 -22.51
CA PRO A 355 22.32 4.84 -22.89
C PRO A 355 22.86 4.45 -24.27
N THR A 356 23.34 5.41 -25.04
CA THR A 356 24.06 5.15 -26.29
C THR A 356 25.42 4.56 -25.98
N ALA A 357 26.02 3.83 -26.93
CA ALA A 357 27.39 3.33 -26.79
C ALA A 357 28.40 4.43 -26.51
N ALA A 358 28.21 5.62 -27.08
CA ALA A 358 29.06 6.80 -26.85
C ALA A 358 28.92 7.32 -25.40
N GLU A 359 27.67 7.44 -24.88
CA GLU A 359 27.41 7.80 -23.47
C GLU A 359 28.04 6.78 -22.53
N ALA A 360 27.92 5.48 -22.85
CA ALA A 360 28.49 4.41 -22.04
C ALA A 360 30.02 4.50 -22.01
N ARG A 361 30.69 4.64 -23.15
CA ARG A 361 32.14 4.80 -23.20
C ARG A 361 32.63 6.05 -22.42
N ALA A 362 31.95 7.19 -22.62
CA ALA A 362 32.32 8.43 -21.93
C ALA A 362 32.16 8.30 -20.40
N PHE A 363 31.05 7.77 -19.94
CA PHE A 363 30.80 7.63 -18.51
C PHE A 363 31.70 6.61 -17.82
N LEU A 364 31.99 5.48 -18.48
CA LEU A 364 32.90 4.47 -17.96
C LEU A 364 34.36 4.95 -17.91
N ALA A 365 34.74 5.82 -18.82
CA ALA A 365 36.08 6.44 -18.83
C ALA A 365 36.23 7.60 -17.86
N ASP A 366 35.14 8.19 -17.39
CA ASP A 366 35.18 9.32 -16.46
C ASP A 366 35.58 8.84 -15.06
N THR A 367 36.60 9.45 -14.47
CA THR A 367 37.13 9.14 -13.13
C THR A 367 36.66 10.12 -12.05
N ALA A 368 35.83 11.12 -12.38
CA ALA A 368 35.36 12.09 -11.41
C ALA A 368 34.51 11.47 -10.32
N ALA A 369 34.76 11.83 -9.06
CA ALA A 369 34.03 11.27 -7.92
C ALA A 369 32.53 11.62 -7.93
N ASP A 370 32.14 12.71 -8.57
CA ASP A 370 30.76 13.23 -8.69
C ASP A 370 30.08 12.89 -10.03
N LYS A 371 30.69 12.00 -10.85
CA LYS A 371 30.17 11.67 -12.19
C LYS A 371 28.73 11.15 -12.18
N ARG A 372 28.33 10.37 -11.13
CA ARG A 372 26.97 9.86 -10.99
C ARG A 372 25.96 10.99 -10.77
N ALA A 373 26.27 11.97 -9.91
CA ALA A 373 25.42 13.13 -9.67
C ALA A 373 25.30 14.00 -10.93
N LYS A 374 26.40 14.28 -11.61
CA LYS A 374 26.40 15.01 -12.87
C LYS A 374 25.61 14.31 -13.99
N LEU A 375 25.65 12.99 -14.02
CA LEU A 375 24.82 12.19 -14.94
C LEU A 375 23.33 12.37 -14.63
N ILE A 376 22.94 12.29 -13.38
CA ILE A 376 21.54 12.49 -12.95
C ILE A 376 21.04 13.86 -13.39
N ASP A 377 21.79 14.94 -13.11
CA ASP A 377 21.41 16.30 -13.50
C ASP A 377 21.24 16.42 -15.01
N ARG A 378 22.18 15.89 -15.80
CA ARG A 378 22.11 15.89 -17.28
C ARG A 378 20.89 15.12 -17.79
N LEU A 379 20.54 13.99 -17.20
CA LEU A 379 19.37 13.20 -17.61
C LEU A 379 18.06 13.93 -17.26
N LEU A 380 17.96 14.58 -16.10
CA LEU A 380 16.81 15.37 -15.71
C LEU A 380 16.58 16.60 -16.60
N ASP A 381 17.65 17.11 -17.21
CA ASP A 381 17.58 18.26 -18.16
C ASP A 381 17.42 17.80 -19.61
N SER A 382 17.47 16.49 -19.89
CA SER A 382 17.31 15.99 -21.25
C SER A 382 15.85 16.05 -21.71
N PRO A 383 15.56 16.15 -23.03
CA PRO A 383 14.20 16.10 -23.56
C PRO A 383 13.53 14.72 -23.39
N ASP A 384 14.29 13.68 -23.11
CA ASP A 384 13.77 12.32 -22.89
C ASP A 384 13.04 12.20 -21.54
N TYR A 385 13.47 12.95 -20.51
CA TYR A 385 12.84 12.94 -19.20
C TYR A 385 11.35 13.35 -19.25
N PRO A 386 10.98 14.53 -19.77
CA PRO A 386 9.57 14.89 -19.87
C PRO A 386 8.77 14.00 -20.83
N ALA A 387 9.38 13.45 -21.87
CA ALA A 387 8.71 12.51 -22.78
C ALA A 387 8.31 11.21 -22.04
N TYR A 388 9.24 10.60 -21.35
CA TYR A 388 9.00 9.38 -20.60
C TYR A 388 7.98 9.56 -19.45
N PHE A 389 8.13 10.62 -18.66
CA PHE A 389 7.19 10.89 -17.57
C PHE A 389 5.82 11.34 -18.08
N ALA A 390 5.72 11.97 -19.27
CA ALA A 390 4.44 12.27 -19.89
C ALA A 390 3.68 11.00 -20.29
N MET A 391 4.35 9.98 -20.81
CA MET A 391 3.75 8.67 -21.08
C MET A 391 3.19 8.04 -19.79
N ARG A 392 3.97 8.06 -18.71
CA ARG A 392 3.55 7.51 -17.41
C ARG A 392 2.35 8.25 -16.83
N TRP A 393 2.42 9.58 -16.77
CA TRP A 393 1.31 10.41 -16.30
C TRP A 393 0.08 10.28 -17.19
N GLY A 394 0.25 10.21 -18.52
CA GLY A 394 -0.83 9.98 -19.46
C GLY A 394 -1.57 8.66 -19.20
N THR A 395 -0.85 7.63 -18.73
CA THR A 395 -1.45 6.36 -18.31
C THR A 395 -2.30 6.55 -17.03
N ILE A 396 -1.73 7.16 -15.99
CA ILE A 396 -2.40 7.36 -14.70
C ILE A 396 -3.60 8.30 -14.83
N LEU A 397 -3.47 9.34 -15.65
CA LEU A 397 -4.52 10.31 -15.93
C LEU A 397 -5.52 9.81 -17.00
N ARG A 398 -5.40 8.55 -17.44
CA ARG A 398 -6.30 7.90 -18.40
C ARG A 398 -6.45 8.71 -19.70
N ASN A 399 -5.36 9.32 -20.17
CA ASN A 399 -5.38 10.03 -21.44
C ASN A 399 -5.54 9.05 -22.60
N SER A 400 -6.75 8.96 -23.14
CA SER A 400 -7.18 7.96 -24.11
C SER A 400 -7.81 8.61 -25.34
N ASN A 401 -7.66 7.98 -26.51
CA ASN A 401 -8.37 8.38 -27.72
C ASN A 401 -9.85 7.97 -27.71
N LEU A 402 -10.26 7.11 -26.79
CA LEU A 402 -11.69 6.77 -26.57
C LEU A 402 -12.50 7.97 -26.12
N ALA A 403 -11.84 9.07 -25.79
CA ALA A 403 -12.41 10.36 -25.45
C ALA A 403 -13.17 11.05 -26.59
N GLY A 404 -13.27 10.46 -27.76
CA GLY A 404 -13.96 11.03 -28.92
C GLY A 404 -13.10 12.00 -29.74
N SER A 405 -11.97 12.50 -29.23
CA SER A 405 -11.06 13.38 -29.98
C SER A 405 -9.59 13.02 -29.80
N THR A 406 -9.01 12.46 -30.83
CA THR A 406 -7.57 12.20 -30.90
C THR A 406 -6.77 13.49 -30.67
N ASN A 407 -7.22 14.63 -31.21
CA ASN A 407 -6.55 15.92 -31.04
C ASN A 407 -6.53 16.39 -29.57
N ALA A 408 -7.61 16.18 -28.82
CA ALA A 408 -7.66 16.50 -27.39
C ALA A 408 -6.70 15.62 -26.58
N ALA A 409 -6.59 14.32 -26.94
CA ALA A 409 -5.62 13.43 -26.31
C ALA A 409 -4.18 13.87 -26.59
N TYR A 410 -3.85 14.31 -27.82
CA TYR A 410 -2.55 14.89 -28.15
C TYR A 410 -2.29 16.20 -27.38
N ALA A 411 -3.28 17.10 -27.33
CA ALA A 411 -3.14 18.37 -26.61
C ALA A 411 -2.88 18.13 -25.10
N PHE A 412 -3.59 17.19 -24.49
CA PHE A 412 -3.39 16.87 -23.09
C PHE A 412 -2.03 16.20 -22.84
N HIS A 413 -1.60 15.28 -23.70
CA HIS A 413 -0.26 14.70 -23.62
C HIS A 413 0.83 15.77 -23.69
N ASN A 414 0.73 16.72 -24.63
CA ASN A 414 1.69 17.82 -24.79
C ASN A 414 1.66 18.75 -23.55
N TRP A 415 0.48 19.05 -23.01
CA TRP A 415 0.36 19.85 -21.79
C TRP A 415 1.05 19.17 -20.58
N ILE A 416 0.91 17.84 -20.46
CA ILE A 416 1.61 17.07 -19.41
C ILE A 416 3.12 17.16 -19.64
N LYS A 417 3.59 16.89 -20.86
CA LYS A 417 5.01 16.95 -21.25
C LYS A 417 5.63 18.32 -20.98
N ASP A 418 4.96 19.39 -21.38
CA ASP A 418 5.39 20.77 -21.13
C ASP A 418 5.43 21.13 -19.64
N SER A 419 4.46 20.67 -18.87
CA SER A 419 4.41 20.89 -17.42
C SER A 419 5.61 20.23 -16.72
N ILE A 420 5.97 19.01 -17.12
CA ILE A 420 7.14 18.28 -16.59
C ILE A 420 8.45 18.94 -17.06
N ALA A 421 8.55 19.32 -18.34
CA ALA A 421 9.74 19.98 -18.89
C ALA A 421 10.07 21.29 -18.14
N ARG A 422 9.03 22.08 -17.79
CA ARG A 422 9.16 23.32 -17.01
C ARG A 422 9.30 23.10 -15.51
N ASN A 423 9.32 21.84 -15.06
CA ASN A 423 9.31 21.47 -13.64
C ASN A 423 8.22 22.21 -12.85
N ARG A 424 6.98 22.23 -13.41
CA ARG A 424 5.84 22.89 -12.76
C ARG A 424 5.65 22.31 -11.36
N PRO A 425 5.49 23.14 -10.31
CA PRO A 425 5.16 22.65 -8.98
C PRO A 425 3.99 21.67 -9.01
N TYR A 426 4.08 20.57 -8.27
CA TYR A 426 3.11 19.48 -8.39
C TYR A 426 1.68 19.91 -8.00
N ASP A 427 1.54 20.79 -7.03
CA ASP A 427 0.25 21.37 -6.63
C ASP A 427 -0.37 22.21 -7.75
N GLU A 428 0.45 22.99 -8.49
CA GLU A 428 0.00 23.73 -9.68
C GLU A 428 -0.36 22.79 -10.84
N PHE A 429 0.41 21.72 -11.03
CA PHE A 429 0.10 20.67 -12.01
C PHE A 429 -1.26 20.03 -11.72
N VAL A 430 -1.51 19.64 -10.46
CA VAL A 430 -2.79 19.05 -10.04
C VAL A 430 -3.93 20.04 -10.12
N ARG A 431 -3.70 21.32 -9.79
CA ARG A 431 -4.68 22.39 -9.96
C ARG A 431 -5.12 22.55 -11.41
N GLY A 432 -4.15 22.51 -12.33
CA GLY A 432 -4.42 22.57 -13.77
C GLY A 432 -5.28 21.41 -14.27
N ILE A 433 -5.32 20.29 -13.57
CA ILE A 433 -6.14 19.11 -13.90
C ILE A 433 -7.48 19.16 -13.17
N VAL A 434 -7.47 19.24 -11.83
CA VAL A 434 -8.67 19.12 -10.98
C VAL A 434 -9.60 20.34 -11.13
N ALA A 435 -9.05 21.52 -11.35
CA ALA A 435 -9.84 22.74 -11.58
C ALA A 435 -9.90 23.16 -13.06
N ALA A 436 -9.54 22.26 -14.00
CA ALA A 436 -9.64 22.55 -15.43
C ALA A 436 -11.04 22.99 -15.86
N ALA A 437 -11.11 24.01 -16.71
CA ALA A 437 -12.33 24.54 -17.28
C ALA A 437 -12.09 25.15 -18.66
N GLY A 438 -13.12 25.24 -19.50
CA GLY A 438 -13.05 25.77 -20.86
C GLY A 438 -13.08 24.69 -21.93
N GLU A 439 -12.57 25.01 -23.10
CA GLU A 439 -12.41 24.09 -24.24
C GLU A 439 -11.02 23.46 -24.21
N TRP A 440 -10.89 22.26 -24.82
CA TRP A 440 -9.62 21.53 -24.80
C TRP A 440 -8.46 22.24 -25.53
N GLN A 441 -8.76 23.13 -26.48
CA GLN A 441 -7.77 23.94 -27.18
C GLN A 441 -7.04 24.91 -26.25
N GLU A 442 -7.77 25.46 -25.28
CA GLU A 442 -7.25 26.44 -24.31
C GLU A 442 -6.85 25.79 -22.98
N SER A 443 -7.59 24.78 -22.60
CA SER A 443 -7.42 24.03 -21.35
C SER A 443 -7.34 22.51 -21.60
N PRO A 444 -6.23 21.99 -22.15
CA PRO A 444 -6.13 20.59 -22.56
C PRO A 444 -6.41 19.59 -21.44
N ALA A 445 -6.18 19.99 -20.19
CA ALA A 445 -6.41 19.14 -19.02
C ALA A 445 -7.90 18.87 -18.73
N ILE A 446 -8.84 19.53 -19.40
CA ILE A 446 -10.26 19.14 -19.31
C ILE A 446 -10.51 17.71 -19.80
N ASN A 447 -9.60 17.17 -20.59
CA ASN A 447 -9.66 15.78 -21.02
C ASN A 447 -9.69 14.79 -19.84
N TRP A 448 -9.22 15.20 -18.66
CA TRP A 448 -9.42 14.48 -17.39
C TRP A 448 -10.89 14.18 -17.09
N TYR A 449 -11.80 15.13 -17.36
CA TYR A 449 -13.24 15.01 -17.06
C TYR A 449 -14.01 14.17 -18.07
N TRP A 450 -13.41 13.83 -19.20
CA TRP A 450 -14.07 13.00 -20.21
C TRP A 450 -14.57 11.66 -19.64
N GLN A 451 -13.84 11.05 -18.73
CA GLN A 451 -14.20 9.78 -18.08
C GLN A 451 -15.45 9.88 -17.20
N SER A 452 -15.83 11.08 -16.78
CA SER A 452 -17.05 11.33 -15.98
C SER A 452 -18.32 11.46 -16.82
N ARG A 453 -18.25 11.26 -18.14
CA ARG A 453 -19.39 11.41 -19.07
C ARG A 453 -20.56 10.49 -18.76
N ASP A 454 -20.28 9.25 -18.36
CA ASP A 454 -21.28 8.19 -18.17
C ASP A 454 -21.68 8.02 -16.69
N ASP A 455 -20.77 8.25 -15.77
CA ASP A 455 -20.97 8.13 -14.31
C ASP A 455 -20.74 9.46 -13.57
N GLN A 456 -20.86 10.56 -14.28
CA GLN A 456 -20.80 11.95 -13.80
C GLN A 456 -19.82 12.18 -12.63
N LEU A 457 -20.35 12.11 -11.39
CA LEU A 457 -19.67 12.47 -10.15
C LEU A 457 -18.76 11.36 -9.60
N HIS A 458 -19.10 10.10 -9.84
CA HIS A 458 -18.47 9.00 -9.11
C HIS A 458 -17.08 8.68 -9.60
N GLN A 459 -16.87 8.60 -10.91
CA GLN A 459 -15.56 8.27 -11.48
C GLN A 459 -14.53 9.36 -11.16
N VAL A 460 -14.89 10.63 -11.33
CA VAL A 460 -13.95 11.74 -11.03
C VAL A 460 -13.60 11.81 -9.56
N THR A 461 -14.56 11.53 -8.67
CA THR A 461 -14.32 11.48 -7.22
C THR A 461 -13.35 10.36 -6.87
N ALA A 462 -13.61 9.14 -7.37
CA ALA A 462 -12.78 7.97 -7.10
C ALA A 462 -11.36 8.15 -7.68
N ASP A 463 -11.24 8.59 -8.93
CA ASP A 463 -9.95 8.80 -9.58
C ASP A 463 -9.15 9.94 -8.93
N THR A 464 -9.80 11.04 -8.53
CA THR A 464 -9.14 12.14 -7.82
C THR A 464 -8.57 11.67 -6.47
N ALA A 465 -9.32 10.88 -5.72
CA ALA A 465 -8.86 10.31 -4.46
C ALA A 465 -7.69 9.33 -4.69
N GLN A 466 -7.80 8.43 -5.66
CA GLN A 466 -6.80 7.40 -5.91
C GLN A 466 -5.51 7.98 -6.52
N VAL A 467 -5.63 8.84 -7.53
CA VAL A 467 -4.48 9.38 -8.27
C VAL A 467 -3.70 10.37 -7.43
N PHE A 468 -4.37 11.31 -6.76
CA PHE A 468 -3.72 12.45 -6.10
C PHE A 468 -3.58 12.29 -4.58
N LEU A 469 -4.45 11.48 -3.95
CA LEU A 469 -4.38 11.24 -2.50
C LEU A 469 -3.91 9.82 -2.15
N GLY A 470 -3.86 8.92 -3.12
CA GLY A 470 -3.52 7.52 -2.88
C GLY A 470 -4.59 6.75 -2.10
N VAL A 471 -5.83 7.23 -2.08
CA VAL A 471 -6.93 6.66 -1.29
C VAL A 471 -7.97 6.03 -2.20
N ARG A 472 -8.23 4.73 -2.03
CA ARG A 472 -9.25 4.00 -2.78
C ARG A 472 -10.61 4.11 -2.09
N LEU A 473 -11.47 5.02 -2.54
CA LEU A 473 -12.77 5.31 -1.92
C LEU A 473 -13.96 4.56 -2.53
N GLN A 474 -13.80 3.83 -3.60
CA GLN A 474 -14.91 3.24 -4.36
C GLN A 474 -15.87 2.40 -3.50
N CYS A 475 -15.35 1.58 -2.57
CA CYS A 475 -16.18 0.78 -1.67
C CYS A 475 -17.05 1.64 -0.74
N ALA A 476 -16.53 2.81 -0.32
CA ALA A 476 -17.22 3.72 0.58
C ALA A 476 -18.45 4.39 -0.04
N ARG A 477 -18.65 4.30 -1.36
CA ARG A 477 -19.88 4.74 -2.05
C ARG A 477 -21.14 4.03 -1.55
N CYS A 478 -21.04 2.71 -1.23
CA CYS A 478 -22.22 1.89 -0.93
C CYS A 478 -22.31 1.42 0.52
N HIS A 479 -21.16 1.27 1.19
CA HIS A 479 -21.07 0.74 2.56
C HIS A 479 -19.74 1.19 3.21
N HIS A 480 -19.54 0.90 4.49
CA HIS A 480 -18.21 1.11 5.11
C HIS A 480 -17.13 0.36 4.34
N HIS A 481 -16.00 1.04 4.11
CA HIS A 481 -14.86 0.40 3.45
C HIS A 481 -14.37 -0.80 4.28
N PRO A 482 -14.14 -1.99 3.67
CA PRO A 482 -13.86 -3.21 4.44
C PRO A 482 -12.51 -3.19 5.18
N TYR A 483 -11.55 -2.39 4.71
CA TYR A 483 -10.18 -2.34 5.24
C TYR A 483 -9.72 -0.92 5.60
N GLU A 484 -10.66 0.04 5.65
CA GLU A 484 -10.41 1.44 5.93
C GLU A 484 -11.53 2.04 6.77
N ARG A 485 -11.28 3.21 7.33
CA ARG A 485 -12.22 3.97 8.14
C ARG A 485 -13.27 4.74 7.33
N TRP A 486 -13.15 4.77 6.00
CA TRP A 486 -14.00 5.55 5.12
C TRP A 486 -15.41 4.97 5.02
N GLY A 487 -16.40 5.84 5.20
CA GLY A 487 -17.80 5.52 5.02
C GLY A 487 -18.44 6.37 3.92
N GLN A 488 -19.74 6.19 3.73
CA GLN A 488 -20.51 6.93 2.71
C GLN A 488 -20.43 8.45 2.90
N ALA A 489 -20.46 8.93 4.14
CA ALA A 489 -20.35 10.37 4.43
C ALA A 489 -19.02 10.98 3.97
N ASP A 490 -17.93 10.22 4.00
CA ASP A 490 -16.61 10.68 3.53
C ASP A 490 -16.56 10.67 2.00
N TYR A 491 -17.10 9.61 1.37
CA TYR A 491 -17.19 9.51 -0.07
C TYR A 491 -18.02 10.65 -0.67
N TYR A 492 -19.26 10.82 -0.18
CA TYR A 492 -20.15 11.86 -0.69
C TYR A 492 -19.69 13.27 -0.29
N GLY A 493 -19.00 13.42 0.83
CA GLY A 493 -18.34 14.66 1.20
C GLY A 493 -17.29 15.10 0.18
N LEU A 494 -16.41 14.17 -0.24
CA LEU A 494 -15.43 14.46 -1.30
C LEU A 494 -16.11 14.70 -2.66
N ALA A 495 -17.13 13.90 -3.00
CA ALA A 495 -17.94 14.08 -4.21
C ALA A 495 -18.61 15.45 -4.27
N GLY A 496 -18.93 16.04 -3.12
CA GLY A 496 -19.49 17.37 -3.00
C GLY A 496 -18.72 18.47 -3.73
N PHE A 497 -17.38 18.35 -3.82
CA PHE A 497 -16.56 19.33 -4.56
C PHE A 497 -16.78 19.32 -6.07
N PHE A 498 -17.38 18.26 -6.62
CA PHE A 498 -17.62 18.10 -8.06
C PHE A 498 -19.10 18.30 -8.44
N THR A 499 -19.99 18.54 -7.48
CA THR A 499 -21.44 18.67 -7.72
C THR A 499 -21.81 19.84 -8.62
N ARG A 500 -20.91 20.82 -8.80
CA ARG A 500 -21.08 22.01 -9.67
C ARG A 500 -20.34 21.90 -11.00
N LEU A 501 -19.80 20.71 -11.35
CA LEU A 501 -19.14 20.49 -12.61
C LEU A 501 -20.18 20.47 -13.75
N GLY A 502 -20.20 21.51 -14.56
CA GLY A 502 -21.07 21.63 -15.72
C GLY A 502 -20.40 21.17 -17.00
N ARG A 503 -21.20 20.70 -17.96
CA ARG A 503 -20.76 20.26 -19.29
C ARG A 503 -21.67 20.93 -20.36
N LYS A 504 -21.09 21.46 -21.42
CA LYS A 504 -21.84 21.93 -22.60
C LYS A 504 -22.31 20.74 -23.44
N SER A 505 -23.32 20.95 -24.28
CA SER A 505 -23.89 19.91 -25.16
C SER A 505 -23.22 19.80 -26.53
N PHE A 506 -22.14 20.53 -26.77
CA PHE A 506 -21.41 20.56 -28.05
C PHE A 506 -19.92 20.34 -27.83
N GLY A 507 -19.21 20.00 -28.89
CA GLY A 507 -17.75 19.73 -28.85
C GLY A 507 -17.41 18.26 -28.50
N GLU A 508 -16.19 17.83 -28.90
CA GLU A 508 -15.64 16.49 -28.60
C GLU A 508 -14.16 16.64 -28.23
N PRO A 509 -13.80 16.48 -26.95
CA PRO A 509 -14.68 16.45 -25.78
C PRO A 509 -15.45 17.78 -25.56
N PRO A 510 -16.61 17.74 -24.90
CA PRO A 510 -17.37 18.95 -24.63
C PRO A 510 -16.63 19.86 -23.64
N PRO A 511 -16.80 21.18 -23.72
CA PRO A 511 -16.30 22.10 -22.72
C PRO A 511 -16.87 21.84 -21.34
N TYR A 512 -16.02 21.92 -20.32
CA TYR A 512 -16.39 21.82 -18.91
C TYR A 512 -16.24 23.18 -18.24
N PHE A 513 -17.07 23.44 -17.21
CA PHE A 513 -17.05 24.70 -16.47
C PHE A 513 -17.53 24.52 -15.05
N ALA A 514 -17.19 25.46 -14.15
CA ALA A 514 -17.78 25.54 -12.83
C ALA A 514 -19.15 26.24 -12.94
N SER A 515 -20.21 25.58 -12.50
CA SER A 515 -21.55 26.13 -12.45
C SER A 515 -21.82 26.84 -11.12
N ALA A 516 -22.59 27.93 -11.14
CA ALA A 516 -23.08 28.55 -9.92
C ALA A 516 -24.06 27.64 -9.16
N ASN A 517 -24.74 26.75 -9.86
CA ASN A 517 -25.70 25.80 -9.31
C ASN A 517 -25.16 24.36 -9.38
N VAL A 518 -25.78 23.50 -8.57
CA VAL A 518 -25.58 22.06 -8.65
C VAL A 518 -26.03 21.55 -10.02
N THR A 519 -25.20 20.79 -10.70
CA THR A 519 -25.40 20.21 -12.04
C THR A 519 -25.78 18.74 -12.00
N THR A 520 -25.49 18.05 -10.89
CA THR A 520 -25.79 16.63 -10.72
C THR A 520 -27.15 16.39 -10.05
N GLY A 521 -27.86 15.33 -10.46
CA GLY A 521 -29.04 14.81 -9.76
C GLY A 521 -28.70 13.83 -8.63
N GLU A 522 -27.42 13.56 -8.41
CA GLU A 522 -26.96 12.56 -7.43
C GLU A 522 -27.36 12.95 -6.00
N LYS A 523 -27.75 11.93 -5.22
CA LYS A 523 -28.13 12.07 -3.82
C LYS A 523 -27.29 11.12 -2.97
N ASP A 524 -26.91 11.60 -1.79
CA ASP A 524 -26.37 10.72 -0.75
C ASP A 524 -27.47 9.72 -0.32
N PRO A 525 -27.28 8.42 -0.46
CA PRO A 525 -28.31 7.41 -0.18
C PRO A 525 -28.79 7.40 1.28
N LEU A 526 -27.95 7.80 2.23
CA LEU A 526 -28.31 7.83 3.65
C LEU A 526 -29.15 9.04 4.02
N THR A 527 -28.88 10.19 3.40
CA THR A 527 -29.52 11.47 3.76
C THR A 527 -30.59 11.89 2.79
N GLY A 528 -30.60 11.36 1.56
CA GLY A 528 -31.47 11.78 0.45
C GLY A 528 -31.14 13.18 -0.07
N LYS A 529 -30.07 13.83 0.41
CA LYS A 529 -29.70 15.20 0.04
C LYS A 529 -28.61 15.20 -1.02
N THR A 530 -28.46 16.32 -1.72
CA THR A 530 -27.31 16.55 -2.59
C THR A 530 -26.04 16.58 -1.74
N PRO A 531 -24.96 15.92 -2.18
CA PRO A 531 -23.70 15.91 -1.45
C PRO A 531 -23.13 17.33 -1.22
N GLU A 532 -22.80 17.63 0.02
CA GLU A 532 -22.15 18.89 0.40
C GLU A 532 -20.63 18.67 0.51
N PRO A 533 -19.79 19.63 0.07
CA PRO A 533 -18.36 19.51 0.15
C PRO A 533 -17.84 19.29 1.58
N LYS A 534 -17.07 18.21 1.78
CA LYS A 534 -16.36 17.93 3.02
C LYS A 534 -14.99 17.31 2.69
N TYR A 535 -13.94 17.85 3.28
CA TYR A 535 -12.60 17.31 3.13
C TYR A 535 -12.48 15.94 3.81
N LEU A 536 -11.65 15.06 3.27
CA LEU A 536 -11.32 13.80 3.96
C LEU A 536 -10.59 14.13 5.28
N ASP A 537 -11.09 13.58 6.40
CA ASP A 537 -10.62 13.91 7.76
C ASP A 537 -10.68 15.41 8.10
N GLY A 538 -11.46 16.17 7.37
CA GLY A 538 -11.55 17.60 7.54
C GLY A 538 -12.96 18.11 7.73
N PRO A 539 -13.09 19.43 7.90
CA PRO A 539 -14.38 20.07 8.07
C PRO A 539 -15.18 20.09 6.76
N SER A 540 -16.50 20.28 6.87
CA SER A 540 -17.33 20.65 5.74
C SER A 540 -16.96 22.06 5.25
N ALA A 541 -17.11 22.29 3.94
CA ALA A 541 -16.85 23.56 3.31
C ALA A 541 -18.12 24.10 2.64
N LYS A 542 -18.27 25.43 2.66
CA LYS A 542 -19.37 26.12 1.99
C LYS A 542 -18.80 27.11 0.98
N PHE A 543 -19.46 27.22 -0.16
CA PHE A 543 -19.01 28.06 -1.28
C PHE A 543 -20.13 28.94 -1.76
N THR A 544 -19.79 30.19 -2.12
CA THR A 544 -20.72 31.07 -2.83
C THR A 544 -20.93 30.59 -4.27
N PRO A 545 -21.95 31.01 -4.99
CA PRO A 545 -22.17 30.63 -6.39
C PRO A 545 -20.97 30.94 -7.31
N GLU A 546 -20.22 31.99 -7.01
CA GLU A 546 -19.10 32.50 -7.82
C GLU A 546 -17.81 31.69 -7.59
N GLN A 547 -17.74 30.92 -6.51
CA GLN A 547 -16.55 30.12 -6.16
C GLN A 547 -16.62 28.75 -6.79
N ASP A 548 -15.53 28.35 -7.42
CA ASP A 548 -15.33 26.96 -7.87
C ASP A 548 -14.76 26.11 -6.71
N PRO A 549 -15.54 25.14 -6.16
CA PRO A 549 -15.12 24.32 -5.03
C PRO A 549 -13.84 23.52 -5.29
N ARG A 550 -13.54 23.21 -6.56
CA ARG A 550 -12.39 22.41 -6.96
C ARG A 550 -11.04 23.09 -6.64
N HIS A 551 -10.98 24.44 -6.72
CA HIS A 551 -9.80 25.17 -6.29
C HIS A 551 -9.50 24.99 -4.80
N ALA A 552 -10.54 25.09 -3.96
CA ALA A 552 -10.40 24.90 -2.52
C ALA A 552 -10.02 23.44 -2.16
N LEU A 553 -10.47 22.47 -2.97
CA LEU A 553 -10.02 21.08 -2.81
C LEU A 553 -8.50 20.96 -3.02
N VAL A 554 -7.97 21.59 -4.07
CA VAL A 554 -6.52 21.58 -4.32
C VAL A 554 -5.75 22.38 -3.26
N ASP A 555 -6.29 23.52 -2.80
CA ASP A 555 -5.70 24.28 -1.70
C ASP A 555 -5.58 23.44 -0.42
N TRP A 556 -6.58 22.61 -0.14
CA TRP A 556 -6.53 21.67 0.98
C TRP A 556 -5.51 20.56 0.75
N MET A 557 -5.43 20.01 -0.48
CA MET A 557 -4.42 19.01 -0.83
C MET A 557 -3.00 19.55 -0.62
N ALA A 558 -2.74 20.78 -1.05
CA ALA A 558 -1.42 21.41 -1.00
C ALA A 558 -1.00 21.92 0.39
N LYS A 559 -1.85 21.77 1.42
CA LYS A 559 -1.44 22.12 2.79
C LYS A 559 -0.27 21.28 3.25
N PRO A 560 0.72 21.88 3.94
CA PRO A 560 1.90 21.14 4.44
C PRO A 560 1.56 19.99 5.41
N ASP A 561 0.44 20.11 6.12
CA ASP A 561 -0.07 19.12 7.07
C ASP A 561 -1.08 18.13 6.47
N ASN A 562 -1.33 18.20 5.15
CA ASN A 562 -2.19 17.23 4.48
C ASN A 562 -1.58 15.83 4.56
N PRO A 563 -2.30 14.83 5.10
CA PRO A 563 -1.72 13.52 5.37
C PRO A 563 -1.59 12.64 4.10
N PHE A 564 -2.11 13.07 2.96
CA PHE A 564 -2.24 12.24 1.75
C PHE A 564 -1.39 12.72 0.59
N PHE A 565 -1.56 13.96 0.18
CA PHE A 565 -1.12 14.49 -1.12
C PHE A 565 0.38 14.33 -1.40
N ALA A 566 1.22 14.86 -0.51
CA ALA A 566 2.66 14.73 -0.64
C ALA A 566 3.11 13.26 -0.53
N ARG A 567 2.56 12.52 0.45
CA ARG A 567 2.87 11.10 0.63
C ARG A 567 2.49 10.24 -0.58
N ALA A 568 1.37 10.52 -1.23
CA ALA A 568 0.94 9.79 -2.43
C ALA A 568 1.94 9.93 -3.58
N LEU A 569 2.40 11.16 -3.88
CA LEU A 569 3.38 11.36 -4.94
C LEU A 569 4.75 10.77 -4.58
N VAL A 570 5.28 11.06 -3.40
CA VAL A 570 6.62 10.54 -3.04
C VAL A 570 6.63 9.01 -2.97
N ASN A 571 5.54 8.38 -2.53
CA ASN A 571 5.39 6.92 -2.56
C ASN A 571 5.35 6.37 -4.00
N ARG A 572 4.67 7.05 -4.92
CA ARG A 572 4.62 6.68 -6.34
C ARG A 572 6.00 6.79 -6.99
N LEU A 573 6.72 7.89 -6.74
CA LEU A 573 8.09 8.07 -7.21
C LEU A 573 9.02 7.02 -6.61
N TRP A 574 8.92 6.77 -5.31
CA TRP A 574 9.68 5.71 -4.65
C TRP A 574 9.43 4.34 -5.30
N GLY A 575 8.17 3.98 -5.54
CA GLY A 575 7.80 2.75 -6.23
C GLY A 575 8.36 2.67 -7.65
N HIS A 576 8.37 3.81 -8.36
CA HIS A 576 8.96 3.90 -9.69
C HIS A 576 10.47 3.61 -9.68
N PHE A 577 11.22 4.22 -8.77
CA PHE A 577 12.68 4.09 -8.74
C PHE A 577 13.17 2.82 -8.05
N LEU A 578 12.51 2.36 -6.99
CA LEU A 578 12.94 1.20 -6.17
C LEU A 578 12.19 -0.11 -6.50
N GLY A 579 11.24 -0.08 -7.45
CA GLY A 579 10.49 -1.25 -7.88
C GLY A 579 9.33 -1.66 -6.94
N ARG A 580 9.19 -1.01 -5.78
CA ARG A 580 8.12 -1.22 -4.81
C ARG A 580 7.91 0.06 -4.02
N GLY A 581 6.66 0.48 -3.80
CA GLY A 581 6.33 1.61 -2.93
C GLY A 581 6.62 1.30 -1.45
N LEU A 582 6.82 2.33 -0.64
CA LEU A 582 6.80 2.21 0.82
C LEU A 582 5.43 1.71 1.29
N TYR A 583 4.34 2.28 0.77
CA TYR A 583 3.05 1.62 0.65
C TYR A 583 3.02 0.81 -0.64
N HIS A 584 2.60 -0.42 -0.56
CA HIS A 584 2.46 -1.29 -1.72
C HIS A 584 1.07 -1.96 -1.72
N GLU A 585 0.20 -1.66 -2.67
CA GLU A 585 0.31 -0.95 -3.95
C GLU A 585 0.51 0.57 -3.75
N VAL A 586 1.13 1.23 -4.75
CA VAL A 586 1.57 2.63 -4.61
C VAL A 586 0.45 3.66 -4.46
N ASP A 587 -0.78 3.30 -4.84
CA ASP A 587 -1.99 4.11 -4.77
C ASP A 587 -3.01 3.57 -3.76
N ASP A 588 -2.53 2.87 -2.71
CA ASP A 588 -3.35 2.24 -1.67
C ASP A 588 -2.80 2.58 -0.27
N LEU A 589 -2.83 3.88 0.06
CA LEU A 589 -2.35 4.44 1.32
C LEU A 589 -3.41 4.27 2.41
N ARG A 590 -3.65 3.04 2.83
CA ARG A 590 -4.63 2.71 3.87
C ARG A 590 -3.96 2.26 5.17
N GLU A 591 -4.65 2.44 6.29
CA GLU A 591 -4.14 2.06 7.60
C GLU A 591 -3.81 0.56 7.67
N THR A 592 -4.60 -0.30 7.03
CA THR A 592 -4.39 -1.76 7.00
C THR A 592 -3.29 -2.22 6.04
N ASN A 593 -2.67 -1.29 5.34
CA ASN A 593 -1.51 -1.49 4.48
C ASN A 593 -0.42 -0.48 4.87
N PRO A 594 0.13 -0.52 6.10
CA PRO A 594 1.06 0.52 6.56
C PRO A 594 2.36 0.53 5.74
N PRO A 595 3.02 1.69 5.64
CA PRO A 595 4.26 1.79 4.89
C PRO A 595 5.36 0.97 5.58
N SER A 596 6.23 0.37 4.76
CA SER A 596 7.36 -0.42 5.27
C SER A 596 8.37 0.41 6.08
N ASN A 597 8.44 1.72 5.83
CA ASN A 597 9.25 2.67 6.61
C ASN A 597 8.51 4.01 6.74
N PRO A 598 7.68 4.19 7.79
CA PRO A 598 6.90 5.42 7.99
C PRO A 598 7.76 6.67 8.14
N GLU A 599 8.86 6.56 8.88
CA GLU A 599 9.76 7.69 9.13
C GLU A 599 10.39 8.19 7.84
N LEU A 600 10.73 7.29 6.93
CA LEU A 600 11.25 7.63 5.60
C LEU A 600 10.18 8.29 4.74
N LEU A 601 8.97 7.75 4.73
CA LEU A 601 7.87 8.34 3.96
C LEU A 601 7.56 9.76 4.42
N ASP A 602 7.51 9.97 5.74
CA ASP A 602 7.25 11.28 6.33
C ASP A 602 8.37 12.28 6.03
N ALA A 603 9.63 11.84 6.11
CA ALA A 603 10.77 12.68 5.75
C ALA A 603 10.75 13.10 4.26
N LEU A 604 10.45 12.16 3.36
CA LEU A 604 10.29 12.44 1.93
C LEU A 604 9.14 13.43 1.65
N ALA A 605 7.99 13.24 2.29
CA ALA A 605 6.84 14.13 2.14
C ALA A 605 7.12 15.54 2.68
N GLN A 606 7.81 15.66 3.82
CA GLN A 606 8.23 16.94 4.40
C GLN A 606 9.26 17.64 3.53
N ASP A 607 10.24 16.91 3.00
CA ASP A 607 11.24 17.45 2.07
C ASP A 607 10.57 17.99 0.81
N PHE A 608 9.63 17.24 0.24
CA PHE A 608 8.87 17.65 -0.95
C PHE A 608 8.05 18.92 -0.71
N THR A 609 7.32 19.02 0.39
CA THR A 609 6.54 20.21 0.73
C THR A 609 7.43 21.42 1.04
N LYS A 610 8.54 21.23 1.75
CA LYS A 610 9.52 22.25 2.05
C LYS A 610 10.13 22.87 0.77
N HIS A 611 10.33 22.07 -0.26
CA HIS A 611 10.83 22.50 -1.57
C HIS A 611 9.69 22.85 -2.54
N LYS A 612 8.51 23.28 -2.03
CA LYS A 612 7.39 23.80 -2.82
C LYS A 612 6.94 22.85 -3.93
N PHE A 613 6.83 21.57 -3.59
CA PHE A 613 6.39 20.52 -4.50
C PHE A 613 7.24 20.36 -5.77
N ASP A 614 8.54 20.60 -5.66
CA ASP A 614 9.52 20.39 -6.74
C ASP A 614 9.76 18.89 -6.98
N VAL A 615 9.28 18.39 -8.12
CA VAL A 615 9.36 16.96 -8.47
C VAL A 615 10.79 16.56 -8.84
N LYS A 616 11.53 17.40 -9.56
CA LYS A 616 12.94 17.11 -9.91
C LYS A 616 13.82 17.02 -8.66
N HIS A 617 13.59 17.91 -7.66
CA HIS A 617 14.31 17.87 -6.39
C HIS A 617 14.15 16.51 -5.68
N ILE A 618 12.92 16.02 -5.53
CA ILE A 618 12.68 14.76 -4.83
C ILE A 618 13.19 13.54 -5.61
N ILE A 619 13.09 13.55 -6.95
CA ILE A 619 13.70 12.55 -7.81
C ILE A 619 15.22 12.53 -7.62
N CYS A 620 15.87 13.72 -7.71
CA CYS A 620 17.31 13.87 -7.50
C CYS A 620 17.74 13.31 -6.14
N THR A 621 16.97 13.61 -5.07
CA THR A 621 17.23 13.12 -3.72
C THR A 621 17.17 11.59 -3.65
N ILE A 622 16.17 10.96 -4.29
CA ILE A 622 16.01 9.49 -4.31
C ILE A 622 17.15 8.82 -5.08
N VAL A 623 17.44 9.25 -6.30
CA VAL A 623 18.41 8.55 -7.17
C VAL A 623 19.87 8.79 -6.76
N ASN A 624 20.16 9.85 -5.99
CA ASN A 624 21.46 10.06 -5.34
C ASN A 624 21.65 9.26 -4.04
N SER A 625 20.60 8.65 -3.48
CA SER A 625 20.73 7.80 -2.30
C SER A 625 21.54 6.53 -2.60
N ARG A 626 22.26 6.02 -1.60
CA ARG A 626 22.95 4.74 -1.71
C ARG A 626 21.98 3.56 -1.83
N VAL A 627 20.79 3.69 -1.24
CA VAL A 627 19.73 2.69 -1.34
C VAL A 627 19.32 2.46 -2.80
N TYR A 628 19.13 3.52 -3.60
CA TYR A 628 18.86 3.39 -5.04
C TYR A 628 20.04 2.77 -5.80
N GLN A 629 21.26 3.05 -5.38
CA GLN A 629 22.49 2.63 -6.05
C GLN A 629 22.96 1.23 -5.64
N LEU A 630 22.25 0.50 -4.77
CA LEU A 630 22.58 -0.89 -4.40
C LEU A 630 22.50 -1.81 -5.61
N SER A 631 23.31 -2.86 -5.59
CA SER A 631 23.21 -3.98 -6.53
C SER A 631 21.87 -4.72 -6.37
N SER A 632 21.35 -5.27 -7.44
CA SER A 632 20.18 -6.16 -7.44
C SER A 632 20.53 -7.59 -6.99
N GLU A 633 21.80 -7.96 -6.98
CA GLU A 633 22.26 -9.29 -6.60
C GLU A 633 21.99 -9.55 -5.11
N PRO A 634 21.27 -10.64 -4.79
CA PRO A 634 20.97 -10.98 -3.41
C PRO A 634 22.20 -11.52 -2.68
N THR A 635 22.34 -11.15 -1.41
CA THR A 635 23.30 -11.77 -0.50
C THR A 635 22.61 -12.80 0.40
N PRO A 636 23.35 -13.69 1.08
CA PRO A 636 22.76 -14.61 2.07
C PRO A 636 21.93 -13.90 3.15
N HIS A 637 22.25 -12.63 3.45
CA HIS A 637 21.62 -11.84 4.51
C HIS A 637 20.35 -11.09 4.07
N ASN A 638 20.12 -10.91 2.77
CA ASN A 638 18.98 -10.14 2.24
C ASN A 638 18.19 -10.85 1.15
N LYS A 639 18.52 -12.10 0.78
CA LYS A 639 17.85 -12.84 -0.30
C LYS A 639 16.32 -12.98 -0.10
N ASN A 640 15.88 -13.00 1.15
CA ASN A 640 14.48 -13.11 1.54
C ASN A 640 13.82 -11.74 1.79
N ASP A 641 14.58 -10.63 1.72
CA ASP A 641 14.01 -9.30 1.85
C ASP A 641 13.24 -8.91 0.57
N ARG A 642 11.99 -8.51 0.76
CA ARG A 642 11.08 -8.06 -0.32
C ARG A 642 10.38 -6.73 0.02
N GLN A 643 10.74 -6.10 1.15
CA GLN A 643 10.01 -4.94 1.68
C GLN A 643 10.91 -3.81 2.17
N ASN A 644 12.20 -4.08 2.42
CA ASN A 644 13.08 -3.15 3.15
C ASN A 644 14.24 -2.62 2.32
N TYR A 645 14.24 -2.87 1.01
CA TYR A 645 15.20 -2.29 0.04
C TYR A 645 16.67 -2.55 0.38
N ALA A 646 16.97 -3.70 1.03
CA ALA A 646 18.35 -4.10 1.32
C ALA A 646 19.13 -4.52 0.05
N ARG A 647 18.49 -4.48 -1.09
CA ARG A 647 19.05 -4.57 -2.45
C ARG A 647 18.11 -3.86 -3.42
N TYR A 648 18.57 -3.53 -4.62
CA TYR A 648 17.69 -3.07 -5.68
C TYR A 648 16.77 -4.22 -6.15
N TYR A 649 15.49 -3.97 -6.33
CA TYR A 649 14.55 -4.98 -6.85
C TYR A 649 14.49 -4.90 -8.37
N ALA A 650 15.14 -5.85 -9.04
CA ALA A 650 15.11 -5.93 -10.50
C ALA A 650 13.67 -6.09 -11.00
N ARG A 651 13.32 -5.34 -12.06
CA ARG A 651 11.99 -5.33 -12.66
C ARG A 651 12.05 -5.39 -14.18
N ARG A 652 11.06 -6.04 -14.79
CA ARG A 652 10.92 -6.06 -16.26
C ARG A 652 10.71 -4.64 -16.78
N LEU A 653 11.29 -4.34 -17.93
CA LEU A 653 11.04 -3.08 -18.62
C LEU A 653 9.57 -2.97 -19.02
N PRO A 654 8.94 -1.79 -18.93
CA PRO A 654 7.63 -1.52 -19.51
C PRO A 654 7.62 -1.82 -21.01
N ALA A 655 6.46 -2.20 -21.57
CA ALA A 655 6.30 -2.57 -22.96
C ALA A 655 6.90 -1.53 -23.91
N GLU A 656 6.60 -0.27 -23.68
CA GLU A 656 7.05 0.85 -24.51
C GLU A 656 8.58 1.01 -24.44
N VAL A 657 9.14 0.93 -23.23
CA VAL A 657 10.60 1.03 -23.02
C VAL A 657 11.32 -0.18 -23.60
N LEU A 658 10.74 -1.39 -23.51
CA LEU A 658 11.34 -2.60 -24.08
C LEU A 658 11.37 -2.55 -25.61
N LEU A 659 10.28 -2.12 -26.24
CA LEU A 659 10.25 -1.94 -27.70
C LEU A 659 11.27 -0.91 -28.16
N ASP A 660 11.32 0.25 -27.49
CA ASP A 660 12.30 1.29 -27.81
C ASP A 660 13.76 0.83 -27.56
N ALA A 661 13.99 -0.01 -26.55
CA ALA A 661 15.29 -0.61 -26.29
C ALA A 661 15.71 -1.59 -27.39
N ILE A 662 14.78 -2.39 -27.92
CA ILE A 662 15.00 -3.27 -29.08
C ILE A 662 15.33 -2.41 -30.31
N ASP A 663 14.53 -1.40 -30.61
CA ASP A 663 14.76 -0.50 -31.73
C ASP A 663 16.10 0.24 -31.62
N GLN A 664 16.44 0.72 -30.44
CA GLN A 664 17.74 1.38 -30.20
C GLN A 664 18.90 0.39 -30.41
N THR A 665 18.75 -0.87 -29.96
CA THR A 665 19.83 -1.87 -30.04
C THR A 665 20.01 -2.39 -31.45
N THR A 666 18.94 -2.65 -32.19
CA THR A 666 18.98 -3.07 -33.60
C THR A 666 19.31 -1.91 -34.55
N GLY A 667 19.13 -0.67 -34.09
CA GLY A 667 19.30 0.53 -34.92
C GLY A 667 18.14 0.75 -35.87
N THR A 668 16.99 0.15 -35.59
CA THR A 668 15.71 0.33 -36.31
C THR A 668 14.89 1.45 -35.68
N ARG A 669 13.70 1.67 -36.16
CA ARG A 669 12.79 2.71 -35.67
C ARG A 669 11.38 2.16 -35.54
N GLY A 670 10.63 2.64 -34.56
CA GLY A 670 9.22 2.33 -34.46
C GLY A 670 8.43 2.86 -35.67
N ASN A 671 7.46 2.09 -36.10
CA ASN A 671 6.53 2.48 -37.15
C ASN A 671 5.10 2.43 -36.59
N PHE A 672 4.58 3.58 -36.19
CA PHE A 672 3.23 3.70 -35.67
C PHE A 672 2.39 4.51 -36.65
N SER A 673 1.31 3.92 -37.18
CA SER A 673 0.40 4.60 -38.10
C SER A 673 -0.14 5.90 -37.50
N GLY A 674 0.00 7.02 -38.21
CA GLY A 674 -0.49 8.34 -37.77
C GLY A 674 0.47 9.14 -36.88
N VAL A 675 1.66 8.62 -36.63
CA VAL A 675 2.75 9.35 -35.94
C VAL A 675 3.94 9.45 -36.91
N GLY A 676 4.79 10.47 -36.78
CA GLY A 676 5.96 10.63 -37.63
C GLY A 676 6.88 9.40 -37.61
N SER A 677 7.58 9.14 -38.74
CA SER A 677 8.39 7.94 -39.01
C SER A 677 9.56 7.66 -38.05
N ASN A 678 9.71 8.39 -36.95
CA ASN A 678 10.78 8.23 -35.97
C ASN A 678 10.27 8.26 -34.52
N ALA A 679 8.95 8.11 -34.31
CA ALA A 679 8.36 8.15 -32.97
C ALA A 679 8.79 6.92 -32.20
N ARG A 680 9.23 7.16 -30.95
CA ARG A 680 9.45 6.10 -29.98
C ARG A 680 8.10 5.67 -29.35
N ALA A 681 8.02 4.45 -28.87
CA ALA A 681 6.81 3.98 -28.18
C ALA A 681 6.49 4.81 -26.91
N VAL A 682 7.51 5.35 -26.24
CA VAL A 682 7.33 6.24 -25.07
C VAL A 682 6.80 7.63 -25.44
N ASP A 683 6.86 8.05 -26.71
CA ASP A 683 6.33 9.33 -27.19
C ASP A 683 4.84 9.24 -27.60
N LEU A 684 4.25 8.04 -27.58
CA LEU A 684 2.86 7.84 -27.97
C LEU A 684 1.89 8.55 -27.00
N PRO A 685 1.02 9.43 -27.49
CA PRO A 685 0.17 10.26 -26.64
C PRO A 685 -0.96 9.45 -25.95
N HIS A 686 -1.40 8.35 -26.57
CA HIS A 686 -2.48 7.48 -26.07
C HIS A 686 -2.27 6.02 -26.49
N GLU A 687 -3.13 5.12 -26.05
CA GLU A 687 -3.04 3.67 -26.28
C GLU A 687 -3.52 3.22 -27.68
N GLY A 688 -4.22 4.06 -28.42
CA GLY A 688 -4.93 3.69 -29.67
C GLY A 688 -4.04 3.37 -30.87
N PHE A 689 -2.72 3.36 -30.72
CA PHE A 689 -1.77 2.94 -31.76
C PHE A 689 -1.61 1.41 -31.72
N GLY A 690 -2.08 0.73 -32.78
CA GLY A 690 -1.99 -0.72 -32.89
C GLY A 690 -0.54 -1.21 -32.86
N SER A 691 -0.22 -2.12 -31.96
CA SER A 691 1.06 -2.81 -31.89
C SER A 691 0.87 -4.12 -31.14
N TYR A 692 1.04 -5.24 -31.86
CA TYR A 692 0.94 -6.57 -31.26
C TYR A 692 1.97 -6.78 -30.15
N PHE A 693 3.17 -6.21 -30.32
CA PHE A 693 4.22 -6.25 -29.29
C PHE A 693 3.80 -5.54 -28.01
N LEU A 694 3.35 -4.28 -28.11
CA LEU A 694 2.97 -3.49 -26.94
C LEU A 694 1.79 -4.12 -26.20
N ASP A 695 0.82 -4.67 -26.93
CA ASP A 695 -0.35 -5.30 -26.32
C ASP A 695 -0.01 -6.64 -25.66
N THR A 696 0.90 -7.43 -26.25
CA THR A 696 1.40 -8.68 -25.64
C THR A 696 2.23 -8.43 -24.40
N PHE A 697 2.94 -7.29 -24.32
CA PHE A 697 3.75 -6.91 -23.18
C PHE A 697 3.00 -6.06 -22.13
N ASP A 698 1.67 -6.08 -22.16
CA ASP A 698 0.78 -5.44 -21.18
C ASP A 698 0.89 -3.91 -21.16
N ARG A 699 0.89 -3.27 -22.36
CA ARG A 699 0.67 -1.83 -22.44
C ARG A 699 -0.69 -1.50 -21.82
N PRO A 700 -0.78 -0.54 -20.86
CA PRO A 700 -2.03 -0.19 -20.21
C PRO A 700 -3.09 0.30 -21.20
N ARG A 701 -4.32 -0.18 -21.00
CA ARG A 701 -5.50 0.27 -21.77
C ARG A 701 -6.05 1.60 -21.29
N ARG A 702 -5.51 2.17 -20.23
CA ARG A 702 -5.90 3.45 -19.63
C ARG A 702 -7.37 3.51 -19.21
N VAL A 703 -7.90 2.36 -18.76
CA VAL A 703 -9.30 2.23 -18.32
C VAL A 703 -9.46 2.63 -16.86
N THR A 704 -8.42 2.51 -16.04
CA THR A 704 -8.42 2.88 -14.63
C THR A 704 -7.31 3.89 -14.31
N GLY A 705 -7.50 4.71 -13.27
CA GLY A 705 -6.46 5.60 -12.74
C GLY A 705 -5.41 4.90 -11.88
N CYS A 706 -5.21 3.59 -12.08
CA CYS A 706 -4.33 2.73 -11.30
C CYS A 706 -3.06 2.36 -12.05
N GLU A 707 -1.93 2.34 -11.38
CA GLU A 707 -0.71 1.72 -11.94
C GLU A 707 -0.81 0.18 -12.03
N CYS A 708 -1.83 -0.42 -11.44
CA CYS A 708 -2.10 -1.86 -11.44
C CYS A 708 -2.48 -2.44 -12.82
N GLU A 709 -2.77 -1.59 -13.82
CA GLU A 709 -3.02 -2.06 -15.20
C GLU A 709 -1.79 -2.69 -15.85
N ARG A 710 -0.57 -2.39 -15.37
CA ARG A 710 0.65 -3.02 -15.86
C ARG A 710 0.90 -4.32 -15.13
N SER A 711 0.74 -5.46 -15.82
CA SER A 711 1.15 -6.75 -15.27
C SER A 711 2.67 -6.85 -15.25
N THR A 712 3.22 -7.33 -14.13
CA THR A 712 4.67 -7.62 -14.00
C THR A 712 4.99 -9.10 -14.25
N GLY A 713 3.97 -9.96 -14.38
CA GLY A 713 4.13 -11.39 -14.62
C GLY A 713 4.64 -11.69 -16.05
N ALA A 714 5.54 -12.64 -16.17
CA ALA A 714 5.93 -13.16 -17.47
C ALA A 714 4.89 -14.15 -18.01
N THR A 715 4.53 -14.04 -19.27
CA THR A 715 3.60 -14.96 -19.96
C THR A 715 4.33 -15.75 -21.04
N LEU A 716 3.78 -16.92 -21.39
CA LEU A 716 4.33 -17.72 -22.50
C LEU A 716 4.28 -16.95 -23.83
N ALA A 717 3.23 -16.16 -24.05
CA ALA A 717 3.09 -15.35 -25.27
C ALA A 717 4.23 -14.34 -25.41
N GLN A 718 4.66 -13.70 -24.33
CA GLN A 718 5.79 -12.76 -24.30
C GLN A 718 7.11 -13.45 -24.64
N VAL A 719 7.35 -14.64 -24.08
CA VAL A 719 8.57 -15.43 -24.37
C VAL A 719 8.60 -15.85 -25.84
N LEU A 720 7.48 -16.36 -26.36
CA LEU A 720 7.39 -16.78 -27.76
C LEU A 720 7.54 -15.61 -28.74
N LEU A 721 6.99 -14.44 -28.38
CA LEU A 721 7.12 -13.25 -29.23
C LEU A 721 8.57 -12.79 -29.35
N LEU A 722 9.31 -12.72 -28.25
CA LEU A 722 10.73 -12.35 -28.29
C LEU A 722 11.59 -13.37 -29.02
N GLY A 723 11.26 -14.65 -28.86
CA GLY A 723 12.07 -15.74 -29.42
C GLY A 723 11.82 -16.02 -30.91
N ASN A 724 10.58 -15.81 -31.39
CA ASN A 724 10.14 -16.36 -32.68
C ASN A 724 9.28 -15.40 -33.53
N SER A 725 9.25 -14.08 -33.26
CA SER A 725 8.38 -13.22 -34.06
C SER A 725 9.10 -12.61 -35.26
N ASP A 726 8.39 -12.59 -36.39
CA ASP A 726 8.86 -11.94 -37.63
C ASP A 726 9.22 -10.46 -37.41
N GLU A 727 8.55 -9.80 -36.42
CA GLU A 727 8.84 -8.41 -36.05
C GLU A 727 10.27 -8.28 -35.49
N ILE A 728 10.65 -9.17 -34.57
CA ILE A 728 11.99 -9.13 -33.95
C ILE A 728 13.05 -9.58 -34.97
N GLU A 729 12.79 -10.64 -35.70
CA GLU A 729 13.71 -11.13 -36.76
C GLU A 729 13.98 -10.07 -37.84
N SER A 730 12.94 -9.39 -38.32
CA SER A 730 13.10 -8.32 -39.31
C SER A 730 13.87 -7.11 -38.76
N LYS A 731 13.72 -6.79 -37.48
CA LYS A 731 14.54 -5.70 -36.85
C LYS A 731 16.01 -6.11 -36.72
N ILE A 732 16.30 -7.36 -36.41
CA ILE A 732 17.67 -7.90 -36.30
C ILE A 732 18.35 -7.91 -37.69
N ALA A 733 17.64 -8.39 -38.71
CA ALA A 733 18.16 -8.52 -40.08
C ALA A 733 18.02 -7.24 -40.95
N ALA A 734 17.59 -6.10 -40.36
CA ALA A 734 17.35 -4.87 -41.10
C ALA A 734 18.59 -4.39 -41.85
N GLY A 735 18.48 -4.21 -43.19
CA GLY A 735 19.60 -3.84 -44.08
C GLY A 735 20.16 -2.43 -43.82
N ASP A 736 19.41 -1.55 -43.15
CA ASP A 736 19.82 -0.24 -42.64
C ASP A 736 20.02 -0.22 -41.12
N GLY A 737 19.87 -1.39 -40.48
CA GLY A 737 20.06 -1.55 -39.04
C GLY A 737 21.50 -1.38 -38.56
N ARG A 738 21.71 -1.45 -37.27
CA ARG A 738 23.03 -1.28 -36.63
C ARG A 738 24.02 -2.34 -37.14
N LEU A 739 23.62 -3.60 -37.17
CA LEU A 739 24.49 -4.70 -37.58
C LEU A 739 24.94 -4.54 -39.02
N ALA A 740 24.00 -4.29 -39.95
CA ALA A 740 24.32 -4.09 -41.35
C ALA A 740 25.31 -2.90 -41.57
N ARG A 741 25.14 -1.78 -40.83
CA ARG A 741 26.06 -0.63 -40.86
C ARG A 741 27.46 -1.00 -40.38
N LEU A 742 27.58 -1.66 -39.22
CA LEU A 742 28.87 -2.06 -38.64
C LEU A 742 29.62 -3.03 -39.57
N MET A 743 28.92 -3.95 -40.21
CA MET A 743 29.51 -4.85 -41.21
C MET A 743 29.95 -4.13 -42.48
N LYS A 744 29.16 -3.18 -42.97
CA LYS A 744 29.53 -2.33 -44.14
C LYS A 744 30.77 -1.46 -43.86
N GLU A 745 30.93 -1.01 -42.63
CA GLU A 745 32.11 -0.28 -42.16
C GLU A 745 33.35 -1.18 -42.02
N LYS A 746 33.20 -2.50 -42.21
CA LYS A 746 34.27 -3.52 -42.09
C LYS A 746 34.97 -3.48 -40.73
N LYS A 747 34.27 -3.18 -39.66
CA LYS A 747 34.82 -3.19 -38.31
C LYS A 747 35.28 -4.58 -37.90
N PRO A 748 36.34 -4.70 -37.11
CA PRO A 748 36.75 -5.96 -36.49
C PRO A 748 35.58 -6.58 -35.67
N LEU A 749 35.44 -7.90 -35.67
CA LEU A 749 34.37 -8.61 -34.92
C LEU A 749 34.35 -8.24 -33.46
N GLY A 750 35.51 -8.06 -32.83
CA GLY A 750 35.59 -7.61 -31.42
C GLY A 750 34.97 -6.25 -31.18
N ASP A 751 35.18 -5.29 -32.12
CA ASP A 751 34.63 -3.93 -32.04
C ASP A 751 33.10 -3.96 -32.25
N ILE A 752 32.62 -4.85 -33.14
CA ILE A 752 31.17 -5.05 -33.35
C ILE A 752 30.53 -5.56 -32.06
N LEU A 753 31.15 -6.58 -31.42
CA LEU A 753 30.67 -7.11 -30.16
C LEU A 753 30.68 -6.07 -29.05
N GLU A 754 31.75 -5.29 -28.92
CA GLU A 754 31.82 -4.20 -27.93
C GLU A 754 30.67 -3.19 -28.15
N GLU A 755 30.43 -2.79 -29.39
CA GLU A 755 29.33 -1.88 -29.73
C GLU A 755 27.96 -2.44 -29.36
N LEU A 756 27.69 -3.71 -29.62
CA LEU A 756 26.43 -4.37 -29.27
C LEU A 756 26.24 -4.44 -27.75
N TYR A 757 27.28 -4.83 -27.00
CA TYR A 757 27.22 -4.89 -25.54
C TYR A 757 27.07 -3.52 -24.89
N LEU A 758 27.78 -2.50 -25.38
CA LEU A 758 27.66 -1.13 -24.88
C LEU A 758 26.25 -0.58 -25.12
N THR A 759 25.65 -0.90 -26.27
CA THR A 759 24.30 -0.42 -26.60
C THR A 759 23.21 -1.15 -25.80
N ALA A 760 23.33 -2.48 -25.64
CA ALA A 760 22.32 -3.30 -24.99
C ALA A 760 22.42 -3.27 -23.46
N TYR A 761 23.64 -3.33 -22.95
CA TYR A 761 23.93 -3.54 -21.52
C TYR A 761 24.66 -2.38 -20.85
N ALA A 762 25.09 -1.35 -21.62
CA ALA A 762 25.92 -0.24 -21.15
C ALA A 762 27.28 -0.65 -20.60
N ARG A 763 27.75 -1.88 -20.86
CA ARG A 763 29.03 -2.45 -20.44
C ARG A 763 29.78 -3.10 -21.60
N ARG A 764 31.06 -3.28 -21.43
CA ARG A 764 31.86 -4.10 -22.34
C ARG A 764 31.55 -5.59 -22.09
N PRO A 765 31.73 -6.46 -23.11
CA PRO A 765 31.72 -7.91 -22.87
C PRO A 765 32.84 -8.29 -21.93
N SER A 766 32.60 -9.23 -21.04
CA SER A 766 33.66 -9.86 -20.23
C SER A 766 34.64 -10.63 -21.12
N ALA A 767 35.83 -10.90 -20.62
CA ALA A 767 36.80 -11.68 -21.37
C ALA A 767 36.29 -13.05 -21.81
N GLU A 768 35.42 -13.68 -20.98
CA GLU A 768 34.83 -14.97 -21.29
C GLU A 768 33.73 -14.85 -22.36
N GLU A 769 32.85 -13.87 -22.24
CA GLU A 769 31.79 -13.56 -23.25
C GLU A 769 32.46 -13.27 -24.60
N LEU A 770 33.47 -12.39 -24.63
CA LEU A 770 34.20 -12.05 -25.85
C LEU A 770 34.83 -13.27 -26.48
N LYS A 771 35.53 -14.08 -25.70
CA LYS A 771 36.23 -15.31 -26.20
C LYS A 771 35.23 -16.30 -26.79
N ARG A 772 34.14 -16.59 -26.10
CA ARG A 772 33.09 -17.53 -26.56
C ARG A 772 32.44 -17.06 -27.83
N THR A 773 32.02 -15.78 -27.86
CA THR A 773 31.32 -15.20 -29.00
C THR A 773 32.23 -15.09 -30.21
N LEU A 774 33.50 -14.71 -30.06
CA LEU A 774 34.46 -14.69 -31.17
C LEU A 774 34.67 -16.08 -31.74
N ALA A 775 34.85 -17.11 -30.90
CA ALA A 775 35.02 -18.47 -31.37
C ALA A 775 33.80 -18.98 -32.18
N HIS A 776 32.57 -18.61 -31.74
CA HIS A 776 31.36 -18.92 -32.50
C HIS A 776 31.36 -18.20 -33.86
N LEU A 777 31.67 -16.90 -33.89
CA LEU A 777 31.73 -16.11 -35.09
C LEU A 777 32.80 -16.58 -36.06
N GLU A 778 33.99 -16.92 -35.58
CA GLU A 778 35.11 -17.37 -36.42
C GLU A 778 34.82 -18.72 -37.09
N GLY A 779 34.11 -19.61 -36.36
CA GLY A 779 33.72 -20.94 -36.89
C GLY A 779 32.52 -20.91 -37.85
N ALA A 780 31.78 -19.83 -37.92
CA ALA A 780 30.57 -19.76 -38.74
C ALA A 780 30.87 -19.55 -40.22
N ALA A 781 30.14 -20.28 -41.09
CA ALA A 781 30.24 -20.14 -42.56
C ALA A 781 29.65 -18.81 -43.05
N ASN A 782 28.57 -18.37 -42.40
CA ASN A 782 27.91 -17.08 -42.66
C ASN A 782 28.08 -16.16 -41.47
N LYS A 783 28.98 -15.19 -41.55
CA LYS A 783 29.28 -14.25 -40.48
C LYS A 783 28.12 -13.32 -40.14
N GLN A 784 27.31 -12.94 -41.13
CA GLN A 784 26.15 -12.11 -40.93
C GLN A 784 25.12 -12.83 -40.07
N GLN A 785 24.73 -14.03 -40.46
CA GLN A 785 23.78 -14.84 -39.71
C GLN A 785 24.26 -15.13 -38.30
N ALA A 786 25.53 -15.46 -38.13
CA ALA A 786 26.10 -15.68 -36.80
C ALA A 786 26.08 -14.42 -35.91
N LEU A 787 26.25 -13.23 -36.48
CA LEU A 787 26.10 -11.97 -35.77
C LEU A 787 24.63 -11.66 -35.45
N GLU A 788 23.71 -12.00 -36.33
CA GLU A 788 22.26 -11.92 -36.10
C GLU A 788 21.83 -12.83 -34.93
N ASP A 789 22.38 -14.06 -34.88
CA ASP A 789 22.17 -15.00 -33.76
C ASP A 789 22.70 -14.44 -32.42
N VAL A 790 23.86 -13.77 -32.44
CA VAL A 790 24.41 -13.11 -31.26
C VAL A 790 23.50 -11.96 -30.80
N LEU A 791 23.02 -11.13 -31.73
CA LEU A 791 22.10 -10.04 -31.40
C LEU A 791 20.77 -10.56 -30.87
N TRP A 792 20.25 -11.62 -31.51
CA TRP A 792 19.06 -12.31 -30.97
C TRP A 792 19.27 -12.82 -29.56
N ALA A 793 20.40 -13.48 -29.30
CA ALA A 793 20.74 -13.95 -27.97
C ALA A 793 20.82 -12.84 -26.92
N ILE A 794 21.43 -11.68 -27.28
CA ILE A 794 21.48 -10.47 -26.43
C ILE A 794 20.09 -10.01 -26.03
N LEU A 795 19.18 -9.87 -27.01
CA LEU A 795 17.80 -9.37 -26.77
C LEU A 795 16.97 -10.32 -25.89
N ASN A 796 17.29 -11.61 -25.88
CA ASN A 796 16.60 -12.63 -25.11
C ASN A 796 17.17 -12.87 -23.70
N THR A 797 18.19 -12.10 -23.27
CA THR A 797 18.73 -12.23 -21.90
C THR A 797 17.88 -11.50 -20.86
N LYS A 798 17.96 -11.97 -19.60
CA LYS A 798 17.39 -11.23 -18.47
C LYS A 798 18.05 -9.85 -18.29
N GLU A 799 19.34 -9.75 -18.53
CA GLU A 799 20.08 -8.49 -18.44
C GLU A 799 19.54 -7.42 -19.39
N PHE A 800 19.07 -7.81 -20.59
CA PHE A 800 18.42 -6.89 -21.52
C PHE A 800 16.99 -6.52 -21.09
N MET A 801 16.18 -7.53 -20.76
CA MET A 801 14.75 -7.36 -20.49
C MET A 801 14.42 -6.71 -19.16
N PHE A 802 15.36 -6.69 -18.21
CA PHE A 802 15.13 -6.18 -16.86
C PHE A 802 15.97 -4.93 -16.58
N ASN A 803 15.41 -4.01 -15.80
CA ASN A 803 16.17 -2.99 -15.11
C ASN A 803 16.63 -3.55 -13.76
N HIS A 804 17.93 -3.58 -13.52
CA HIS A 804 18.56 -4.27 -12.39
C HIS A 804 19.66 -3.46 -11.73
#